data_e130b1940a3219a9cb642781def1cdfd
#
_entry.id   e130b1940a3219a9cb642781def1cdfd
#
_cell.length_a   1.000
_cell.length_b   1.000
_cell.length_c   1.000
_cell.angle_alpha   90.00
_cell.angle_beta   90.00
_cell.angle_gamma   90.00
#
_symmetry.space_group_name_H-M   'P 1'
#
loop_
_entity.id
_entity.type
_entity.pdbx_description
1 polymer ?
#
loop_
_entity_poly.entity_id
_entity_poly.type
_entity_poly.pdbx_seq_one_letter_code
_entity_poly.pdbx_strand_id
1 'polypeptide(L)'
;MRTPSQLARLLLTLCLGAPFAAACSSAPDTDTEVVPGEGDPALGAELYAEMCATCHGTTAQGGLGPRLAPWTKTIDALVATIDATMPQGEPEKCDRECSENIAAFITGLSAVDCGGQRALPRRLRLLTRREYRATVADLFQASASAACDADTDCDLATQSCTGGVCTDDPCNLHTFLYDAAATSPSTVHVAGDFNGWPATLAAGGWPMQKAPGTSTYYLKHAVETGSHEYKFVLDESQWITDPGNPKQTGEFGNSVLDITCSAPPGGSGGLGVDPAKDFPAESRPSGFPFDSNEGALATSVHVDQYWKAAALLADAALADVTNLLPCDLSIDPEACARDFVSDFGKRAFRRPLSDVETDRYAAALLAAPDHETGIRVVLRTMLSSPLFLYRSEVGEPADDGSHRLTPHETATLLSYTYWGTMPDEELFSAAESGALATPDDIEKQARRLVAAPRSRPIFETFAVQWLGLEKVASISKDAALFPEWSPALQASMLDETRRFVSHVVFDGSGKYEDLLLAESTFVDAPLATFYGVAPPAAGSGEVPSPEHRKAGLLGHASVLSAYAYSNQSSPILRGLFVRRNLLCQEFPAPPADAATVPAIDPDATTRERFDQHSSDPVCHTCHQYIDHVGFGFEKFDAIGHFRETENGKPIDASGDMNDVESLGTDTHAPFDSLRGLGEELAQSHAARACFAKQTYRFTMGRLESADDVCGIDELSAAFEQSGGDIKELWIHLSRLEELTRRK
;
A
#
# COMPACT_ATOMS: atom_id res chain seq x y z
N MET A 1 -55.00 6.20 7.49
CA MET A 1 -54.35 6.94 8.55
C MET A 1 -54.72 6.30 9.91
N ARG A 2 -53.89 5.42 10.39
CA ARG A 2 -53.92 4.93 11.80
C ARG A 2 -52.46 4.68 12.17
N THR A 3 -52.03 5.30 13.24
CA THR A 3 -50.68 5.31 13.80
C THR A 3 -50.25 3.95 14.38
N PRO A 4 -48.97 3.58 14.40
CA PRO A 4 -48.46 2.29 14.88
C PRO A 4 -48.14 2.37 16.37
N SER A 5 -49.13 2.27 17.24
CA SER A 5 -48.94 2.25 18.70
C SER A 5 -49.80 1.22 19.47
N GLN A 6 -50.25 0.17 18.79
CA GLN A 6 -51.11 -0.84 19.46
C GLN A 6 -50.63 -2.31 19.29
N LEU A 7 -49.37 -2.57 18.90
CA LEU A 7 -48.85 -3.95 18.81
C LEU A 7 -47.82 -4.32 19.91
N ALA A 8 -47.64 -3.51 20.93
CA ALA A 8 -46.66 -3.74 22.02
C ALA A 8 -47.29 -4.10 23.36
N ARG A 9 -48.58 -4.50 23.42
CA ARG A 9 -49.26 -4.84 24.70
C ARG A 9 -49.99 -6.19 24.72
N LEU A 10 -49.60 -7.16 23.92
CA LEU A 10 -50.28 -8.49 23.92
C LEU A 10 -49.34 -9.69 24.07
N LEU A 11 -48.24 -9.59 24.77
CA LEU A 11 -47.35 -10.73 25.06
C LEU A 11 -46.80 -10.72 26.48
N LEU A 12 -47.59 -10.25 27.47
CA LEU A 12 -47.18 -10.29 28.88
C LEU A 12 -48.35 -10.69 29.79
N THR A 13 -49.12 -11.73 29.45
CA THR A 13 -50.06 -12.35 30.40
C THR A 13 -50.41 -13.74 29.94
N LEU A 14 -49.55 -14.74 30.18
CA LEU A 14 -49.90 -16.13 30.24
C LEU A 14 -48.68 -16.98 30.64
N CYS A 15 -48.29 -16.89 31.91
CA CYS A 15 -47.53 -17.91 32.63
C CYS A 15 -47.68 -17.71 34.14
N LEU A 16 -48.87 -18.03 34.64
CA LEU A 16 -49.07 -18.24 36.07
C LEU A 16 -49.94 -19.50 36.23
N GLY A 17 -49.31 -20.58 36.74
CA GLY A 17 -50.03 -21.67 37.35
C GLY A 17 -49.73 -23.07 36.85
N ALA A 18 -48.67 -23.68 37.40
CA ALA A 18 -48.72 -25.09 37.85
C ALA A 18 -47.36 -25.46 38.54
N PRO A 19 -47.38 -26.16 39.67
CA PRO A 19 -46.15 -26.51 40.36
C PRO A 19 -45.63 -27.84 39.82
N PHE A 20 -44.41 -27.85 39.28
CA PHE A 20 -43.63 -29.08 39.13
C PHE A 20 -42.36 -28.99 39.99
N ALA A 21 -42.39 -29.71 41.08
CA ALA A 21 -41.20 -30.07 41.78
C ALA A 21 -40.42 -31.11 40.95
N ALA A 22 -39.22 -30.76 40.50
CA ALA A 22 -38.26 -31.76 40.11
C ALA A 22 -36.85 -31.20 40.20
N ALA A 23 -36.09 -31.73 41.07
CA ALA A 23 -34.66 -32.03 41.00
C ALA A 23 -33.76 -30.88 40.51
N CYS A 24 -33.18 -30.14 41.45
CA CYS A 24 -31.85 -29.58 41.33
C CYS A 24 -30.90 -30.78 41.15
N SER A 25 -30.45 -31.04 39.91
CA SER A 25 -29.21 -31.77 39.71
C SER A 25 -28.09 -30.77 39.96
N SER A 26 -27.34 -30.99 41.01
CA SER A 26 -26.10 -30.34 41.30
C SER A 26 -25.22 -30.27 40.06
N ALA A 27 -24.94 -29.06 39.57
CA ALA A 27 -23.72 -28.82 38.82
C ALA A 27 -22.56 -29.33 39.72
N PRO A 28 -21.53 -29.95 39.15
CA PRO A 28 -20.34 -30.24 39.93
C PRO A 28 -19.75 -28.88 40.32
N ASP A 29 -19.73 -28.61 41.67
CA ASP A 29 -18.82 -27.66 42.23
C ASP A 29 -17.43 -28.12 41.89
N THR A 30 -16.84 -27.53 40.85
CA THR A 30 -15.39 -27.52 40.73
C THR A 30 -14.92 -26.38 41.67
N ASP A 31 -14.95 -26.66 42.98
CA ASP A 31 -14.03 -26.04 43.90
C ASP A 31 -12.63 -26.52 43.45
N THR A 32 -12.04 -25.81 42.49
CA THR A 32 -10.60 -25.86 42.30
C THR A 32 -10.04 -25.19 43.56
N GLU A 33 -9.53 -25.99 44.48
CA GLU A 33 -8.67 -25.52 45.57
C GLU A 33 -7.57 -24.67 44.90
N VAL A 34 -7.66 -23.35 45.07
CA VAL A 34 -6.61 -22.41 44.66
C VAL A 34 -5.41 -22.75 45.52
N VAL A 35 -4.42 -23.43 44.97
CA VAL A 35 -3.14 -23.67 45.61
C VAL A 35 -2.52 -22.31 45.88
N PRO A 36 -2.14 -21.96 47.13
CA PRO A 36 -1.54 -20.66 47.39
C PRO A 36 -0.26 -20.51 46.58
N GLY A 37 -0.28 -19.53 45.59
CA GLY A 37 0.80 -19.24 44.67
C GLY A 37 0.50 -19.49 43.20
N GLU A 38 -0.66 -20.03 42.82
CA GLU A 38 -1.15 -20.09 41.45
C GLU A 38 -2.31 -19.08 41.28
N GLY A 39 -2.07 -17.97 40.56
CA GLY A 39 -3.10 -16.96 40.28
C GLY A 39 -4.22 -17.50 39.39
N ASP A 40 -5.41 -16.87 39.45
CA ASP A 40 -6.55 -17.15 38.57
C ASP A 40 -6.38 -16.42 37.23
N PRO A 41 -6.13 -17.12 36.11
CA PRO A 41 -5.94 -16.48 34.81
C PRO A 41 -7.20 -15.80 34.28
N ALA A 42 -8.42 -16.16 34.71
CA ALA A 42 -9.65 -15.52 34.28
C ALA A 42 -9.80 -14.15 34.97
N LEU A 43 -9.57 -14.09 36.27
CA LEU A 43 -9.50 -12.83 37.01
C LEU A 43 -8.31 -11.98 36.54
N GLY A 44 -7.18 -12.62 36.24
CA GLY A 44 -6.01 -11.97 35.66
C GLY A 44 -6.28 -11.30 34.34
N ALA A 45 -7.13 -11.87 33.48
CA ALA A 45 -7.54 -11.25 32.21
C ALA A 45 -8.33 -9.93 32.42
N GLU A 46 -9.23 -9.90 33.40
CA GLU A 46 -9.99 -8.69 33.73
C GLU A 46 -9.07 -7.60 34.30
N LEU A 47 -8.24 -7.94 35.25
CA LEU A 47 -7.26 -7.03 35.86
C LEU A 47 -6.24 -6.50 34.83
N TYR A 48 -5.78 -7.39 33.96
CA TYR A 48 -4.87 -7.03 32.86
C TYR A 48 -5.52 -6.02 31.90
N ALA A 49 -6.77 -6.28 31.50
CA ALA A 49 -7.50 -5.39 30.61
C ALA A 49 -7.69 -3.98 31.21
N GLU A 50 -7.90 -3.89 32.52
CA GLU A 50 -8.07 -2.64 33.22
C GLU A 50 -6.76 -1.87 33.45
N MET A 51 -5.68 -2.54 33.83
CA MET A 51 -4.47 -1.90 34.34
C MET A 51 -3.25 -2.01 33.40
N CYS A 52 -3.17 -3.03 32.54
CA CYS A 52 -1.97 -3.36 31.79
C CYS A 52 -2.13 -3.20 30.27
N ALA A 53 -3.33 -3.51 29.74
CA ALA A 53 -3.57 -3.62 28.31
C ALA A 53 -3.30 -2.30 27.56
N THR A 54 -3.51 -1.14 28.19
CA THR A 54 -3.23 0.18 27.64
C THR A 54 -1.77 0.33 27.22
N CYS A 55 -0.85 -0.23 28.02
CA CYS A 55 0.59 -0.14 27.74
C CYS A 55 1.12 -1.37 27.03
N HIS A 56 0.66 -2.57 27.41
CA HIS A 56 1.24 -3.83 26.93
C HIS A 56 0.43 -4.51 25.82
N GLY A 57 -0.64 -3.85 25.32
CA GLY A 57 -1.55 -4.42 24.33
C GLY A 57 -2.54 -5.42 24.92
N THR A 58 -3.68 -5.65 24.24
CA THR A 58 -4.78 -6.49 24.76
C THR A 58 -4.42 -7.97 24.93
N THR A 59 -3.40 -8.45 24.26
CA THR A 59 -2.88 -9.83 24.33
C THR A 59 -1.41 -9.85 24.74
N ALA A 60 -0.96 -8.86 25.49
CA ALA A 60 0.42 -8.74 25.99
C ALA A 60 1.50 -8.77 24.89
N GLN A 61 1.10 -8.41 23.65
CA GLN A 61 1.98 -8.38 22.48
C GLN A 61 2.91 -7.17 22.42
N GLY A 62 2.85 -6.28 23.41
CA GLY A 62 3.56 -5.01 23.43
C GLY A 62 2.70 -3.85 22.92
N GLY A 63 3.11 -2.64 23.27
CA GLY A 63 2.43 -1.40 22.91
C GLY A 63 3.33 -0.22 23.31
N LEU A 64 2.89 0.59 24.28
CA LEU A 64 3.74 1.56 25.00
C LEU A 64 4.80 0.88 25.86
N GLY A 65 4.41 -0.26 26.49
CA GLY A 65 5.28 -1.09 27.25
C GLY A 65 5.76 -2.29 26.45
N PRO A 66 6.75 -3.02 26.98
CA PRO A 66 7.33 -4.17 26.29
C PRO A 66 6.31 -5.29 26.08
N ARG A 67 6.60 -6.14 25.11
CA ARG A 67 5.89 -7.41 24.91
C ARG A 67 6.09 -8.29 26.15
N LEU A 68 4.99 -8.77 26.73
CA LEU A 68 5.01 -9.66 27.89
C LEU A 68 4.72 -11.12 27.53
N ALA A 69 4.12 -11.39 26.39
CA ALA A 69 3.86 -12.74 25.88
C ALA A 69 4.62 -12.98 24.56
N PRO A 70 5.40 -14.08 24.44
CA PRO A 70 5.67 -15.08 25.47
C PRO A 70 6.63 -14.60 26.56
N TRP A 71 6.32 -14.90 27.80
CA TRP A 71 7.21 -14.62 28.92
C TRP A 71 8.33 -15.67 29.00
N THR A 72 9.59 -15.24 28.99
CA THR A 72 10.76 -16.13 28.88
C THR A 72 11.46 -16.41 30.22
N LYS A 73 11.05 -15.71 31.28
CA LYS A 73 11.60 -15.90 32.63
C LYS A 73 10.62 -16.73 33.51
N THR A 74 10.93 -16.93 34.75
CA THR A 74 10.02 -17.65 35.70
C THR A 74 8.78 -16.79 35.99
N ILE A 75 7.66 -17.46 36.32
CA ILE A 75 6.43 -16.77 36.73
C ILE A 75 6.67 -15.93 38.00
N ASP A 76 7.48 -16.40 38.93
CA ASP A 76 7.84 -15.65 40.13
C ASP A 76 8.56 -14.33 39.82
N ALA A 77 9.38 -14.32 38.78
CA ALA A 77 10.04 -13.09 38.31
C ALA A 77 9.04 -12.11 37.69
N LEU A 78 8.01 -12.61 37.00
CA LEU A 78 6.96 -11.79 36.47
C LEU A 78 6.11 -11.19 37.60
N VAL A 79 5.65 -12.01 38.55
CA VAL A 79 4.92 -11.58 39.73
C VAL A 79 5.70 -10.51 40.49
N ALA A 80 6.98 -10.75 40.75
CA ALA A 80 7.82 -9.79 41.49
C ALA A 80 7.97 -8.46 40.71
N THR A 81 8.02 -8.53 39.39
CA THR A 81 8.08 -7.30 38.54
C THR A 81 6.79 -6.54 38.62
N ILE A 82 5.63 -7.21 38.49
CA ILE A 82 4.32 -6.55 38.55
C ILE A 82 4.10 -5.92 39.93
N ASP A 83 4.29 -6.68 41.00
CA ASP A 83 4.14 -6.27 42.40
C ASP A 83 5.00 -5.04 42.75
N ALA A 84 6.23 -4.99 42.22
CA ALA A 84 7.18 -3.95 42.56
C ALA A 84 7.06 -2.66 41.69
N THR A 85 6.59 -2.78 40.43
CA THR A 85 6.77 -1.73 39.43
C THR A 85 5.53 -1.40 38.63
N MET A 86 4.45 -2.21 38.69
CA MET A 86 3.28 -2.06 37.82
C MET A 86 1.97 -1.95 38.64
N PRO A 87 0.98 -1.15 38.20
CA PRO A 87 1.05 -0.19 37.10
C PRO A 87 2.10 0.90 37.32
N GLN A 88 2.76 1.31 36.24
CA GLN A 88 3.85 2.28 36.34
C GLN A 88 3.39 3.61 36.99
N GLY A 89 4.05 4.01 38.05
CA GLY A 89 3.71 5.21 38.84
C GLY A 89 2.68 4.98 39.96
N GLU A 90 1.98 3.85 39.99
CA GLU A 90 0.94 3.52 40.99
C GLU A 90 0.99 2.00 41.34
N PRO A 91 2.16 1.44 41.67
CA PRO A 91 2.29 -0.02 41.89
C PRO A 91 1.41 -0.52 43.06
N GLU A 92 1.06 0.33 43.98
CA GLU A 92 0.15 0.01 45.10
C GLU A 92 -1.30 -0.35 44.68
N LYS A 93 -1.67 -0.12 43.41
CA LYS A 93 -2.97 -0.51 42.88
C LYS A 93 -3.06 -2.02 42.56
N CYS A 94 -1.93 -2.71 42.46
CA CYS A 94 -1.87 -4.13 42.19
C CYS A 94 -1.03 -4.81 43.25
N ASP A 95 -1.68 -5.35 44.28
CA ASP A 95 -1.05 -6.11 45.31
C ASP A 95 -0.56 -7.49 44.79
N ARG A 96 0.04 -8.30 45.66
CA ARG A 96 0.61 -9.56 45.27
C ARG A 96 -0.39 -10.55 44.68
N GLU A 97 -1.62 -10.61 45.20
CA GLU A 97 -2.70 -11.45 44.64
C GLU A 97 -3.09 -11.00 43.24
N CYS A 98 -3.24 -9.71 43.05
CA CYS A 98 -3.44 -9.10 41.71
C CYS A 98 -2.30 -9.44 40.77
N SER A 99 -1.04 -9.35 41.25
CA SER A 99 0.15 -9.66 40.44
C SER A 99 0.24 -11.11 40.05
N GLU A 100 -0.14 -12.03 40.96
CA GLU A 100 -0.20 -13.47 40.70
C GLU A 100 -1.27 -13.82 39.66
N ASN A 101 -2.45 -13.19 39.72
CA ASN A 101 -3.53 -13.38 38.75
C ASN A 101 -3.14 -12.87 37.36
N ILE A 102 -2.57 -11.66 37.26
CA ILE A 102 -2.10 -11.10 36.02
C ILE A 102 -0.97 -11.95 35.43
N ALA A 103 -0.02 -12.40 36.23
CA ALA A 103 1.09 -13.28 35.79
C ALA A 103 0.56 -14.60 35.26
N ALA A 104 -0.45 -15.21 35.89
CA ALA A 104 -1.10 -16.41 35.41
C ALA A 104 -1.77 -16.21 34.03
N PHE A 105 -2.43 -15.08 33.84
CA PHE A 105 -3.00 -14.70 32.54
C PHE A 105 -1.92 -14.51 31.47
N ILE A 106 -0.87 -13.72 31.74
CA ILE A 106 0.21 -13.45 30.78
C ILE A 106 0.94 -14.74 30.40
N THR A 107 1.23 -15.63 31.38
CA THR A 107 1.88 -16.89 31.08
C THR A 107 0.97 -17.87 30.35
N GLY A 108 -0.33 -17.81 30.56
CA GLY A 108 -1.34 -18.49 29.75
C GLY A 108 -1.34 -18.02 28.27
N LEU A 109 -1.15 -16.73 28.04
CA LEU A 109 -0.98 -16.17 26.69
C LEU A 109 0.32 -16.62 26.02
N SER A 110 1.36 -16.91 26.82
CA SER A 110 2.65 -17.35 26.30
C SER A 110 2.62 -18.79 25.75
N ALA A 111 1.54 -19.50 25.97
CA ALA A 111 1.32 -20.87 25.48
C ALA A 111 0.65 -20.90 24.10
N VAL A 112 0.88 -19.91 23.22
CA VAL A 112 0.53 -20.07 21.81
C VAL A 112 1.40 -21.19 21.25
N ASP A 113 0.82 -22.37 21.16
CA ASP A 113 1.48 -23.54 20.58
C ASP A 113 1.65 -23.36 19.08
N CYS A 114 2.80 -22.85 18.69
CA CYS A 114 3.14 -22.70 17.26
C CYS A 114 3.45 -24.05 16.59
N GLY A 115 3.42 -25.16 17.31
CA GLY A 115 3.53 -26.50 16.73
C GLY A 115 2.23 -27.08 16.19
N GLY A 116 1.09 -26.41 16.43
CA GLY A 116 -0.21 -26.77 15.88
C GLY A 116 -0.38 -26.37 14.41
N GLN A 117 -1.39 -26.94 13.75
CA GLN A 117 -1.74 -26.53 12.37
C GLN A 117 -2.24 -25.10 12.35
N ARG A 118 -1.62 -24.26 11.49
CA ARG A 118 -2.02 -22.89 11.29
C ARG A 118 -2.94 -22.77 10.05
N ALA A 119 -4.08 -22.15 10.22
CA ALA A 119 -5.05 -21.94 9.13
C ALA A 119 -5.82 -20.66 9.34
N LEU A 120 -6.01 -19.87 8.26
CA LEU A 120 -6.83 -18.66 8.25
C LEU A 120 -8.32 -18.98 8.06
N PRO A 121 -9.23 -18.06 8.39
CA PRO A 121 -10.64 -18.22 8.07
C PRO A 121 -10.86 -18.33 6.56
N ARG A 122 -11.87 -19.13 6.17
CA ARG A 122 -12.38 -19.15 4.78
C ARG A 122 -13.06 -17.83 4.47
N ARG A 123 -12.74 -17.25 3.31
CA ARG A 123 -13.22 -15.90 2.99
C ARG A 123 -13.36 -15.64 1.49
N LEU A 124 -14.18 -14.65 1.20
CA LEU A 124 -14.26 -14.00 -0.12
C LEU A 124 -13.77 -12.56 0.05
N ARG A 125 -12.75 -12.18 -0.69
CA ARG A 125 -12.17 -10.82 -0.65
C ARG A 125 -12.67 -10.01 -1.83
N LEU A 126 -13.48 -9.00 -1.57
CA LEU A 126 -13.91 -8.04 -2.58
C LEU A 126 -12.67 -7.28 -3.10
N LEU A 127 -12.55 -7.14 -4.42
CA LEU A 127 -11.45 -6.37 -5.02
C LEU A 127 -11.47 -4.93 -4.52
N THR A 128 -10.31 -4.41 -4.16
CA THR A 128 -10.13 -2.96 -3.93
C THR A 128 -10.23 -2.22 -5.26
N ARG A 129 -10.44 -0.90 -5.22
CA ARG A 129 -10.46 -0.07 -6.46
C ARG A 129 -9.18 -0.24 -7.27
N ARG A 130 -8.03 -0.30 -6.59
CA ARG A 130 -6.73 -0.52 -7.23
C ARG A 130 -6.67 -1.89 -7.92
N GLU A 131 -7.03 -2.95 -7.19
CA GLU A 131 -7.05 -4.32 -7.73
C GLU A 131 -8.06 -4.47 -8.88
N TYR A 132 -9.22 -3.84 -8.78
CA TYR A 132 -10.22 -3.83 -9.85
C TYR A 132 -9.66 -3.18 -11.12
N ARG A 133 -9.07 -1.97 -11.02
CA ARG A 133 -8.43 -1.28 -12.15
C ARG A 133 -7.35 -2.11 -12.80
N ALA A 134 -6.43 -2.65 -12.00
CA ALA A 134 -5.34 -3.49 -12.50
C ALA A 134 -5.86 -4.77 -13.17
N THR A 135 -6.85 -5.44 -12.57
CA THR A 135 -7.46 -6.64 -13.15
C THR A 135 -8.15 -6.34 -14.47
N VAL A 136 -8.89 -5.23 -14.57
CA VAL A 136 -9.54 -4.81 -15.82
C VAL A 136 -8.49 -4.47 -16.88
N ALA A 137 -7.43 -3.75 -16.49
CA ALA A 137 -6.33 -3.43 -17.40
C ALA A 137 -5.78 -4.70 -18.03
N ASP A 138 -5.37 -5.67 -17.23
CA ASP A 138 -4.83 -6.95 -17.73
C ASP A 138 -5.86 -7.78 -18.51
N LEU A 139 -7.12 -7.76 -18.11
CA LEU A 139 -8.17 -8.52 -18.77
C LEU A 139 -8.41 -8.07 -20.21
N PHE A 140 -8.29 -6.77 -20.49
CA PHE A 140 -8.50 -6.17 -21.80
C PHE A 140 -7.22 -5.84 -22.57
N GLN A 141 -6.05 -5.92 -21.96
CA GLN A 141 -4.74 -5.79 -22.64
C GLN A 141 -4.22 -7.11 -23.22
N ALA A 142 -5.09 -8.09 -23.44
CA ALA A 142 -4.72 -9.45 -23.82
C ALA A 142 -4.12 -9.62 -25.24
N SER A 143 -3.66 -8.56 -25.85
CA SER A 143 -2.66 -8.65 -26.92
C SER A 143 -1.30 -8.59 -26.26
N ALA A 144 -0.52 -9.66 -26.34
CA ALA A 144 0.81 -9.77 -25.78
C ALA A 144 1.57 -8.44 -25.89
N SER A 145 2.02 -7.91 -24.74
CA SER A 145 3.07 -6.91 -24.76
C SER A 145 4.19 -7.50 -25.59
N ALA A 146 4.41 -6.98 -26.78
CA ALA A 146 5.40 -7.55 -27.70
C ALA A 146 6.77 -7.51 -27.02
N ALA A 147 7.52 -8.60 -27.09
CA ALA A 147 8.91 -8.59 -26.64
C ALA A 147 9.66 -7.56 -27.48
N CYS A 148 10.49 -6.75 -26.85
CA CYS A 148 11.24 -5.69 -27.52
C CYS A 148 12.69 -5.66 -27.03
N ASP A 149 13.58 -5.24 -27.93
CA ASP A 149 14.98 -4.92 -27.60
C ASP A 149 15.21 -3.39 -27.61
N ALA A 150 14.32 -2.65 -28.28
CA ALA A 150 14.38 -1.18 -28.40
C ALA A 150 12.96 -0.59 -28.53
N ASP A 151 12.80 0.73 -28.29
CA ASP A 151 11.53 1.43 -28.47
C ASP A 151 10.93 1.29 -29.88
N THR A 152 11.79 1.08 -30.89
CA THR A 152 11.39 0.86 -32.28
C THR A 152 10.65 -0.45 -32.54
N ASP A 153 10.66 -1.37 -31.59
CA ASP A 153 9.93 -2.64 -31.67
C ASP A 153 8.49 -2.48 -31.12
N CYS A 154 8.23 -1.35 -30.48
CA CYS A 154 6.94 -0.99 -29.88
C CYS A 154 6.19 0.03 -30.77
N ASP A 155 4.94 0.37 -30.39
CA ASP A 155 4.28 1.54 -30.96
C ASP A 155 5.00 2.81 -30.48
N LEU A 156 5.88 3.34 -31.36
CA LEU A 156 6.70 4.50 -31.04
C LEU A 156 5.88 5.72 -30.55
N ALA A 157 4.63 5.84 -30.95
CA ALA A 157 3.80 6.99 -30.58
C ALA A 157 3.32 6.94 -29.14
N THR A 158 3.19 5.75 -28.55
CA THR A 158 2.50 5.54 -27.29
C THR A 158 3.20 4.61 -26.32
N GLN A 159 4.25 3.88 -26.75
CA GLN A 159 4.91 2.84 -25.95
C GLN A 159 6.43 2.93 -25.99
N SER A 160 7.07 2.57 -24.88
CA SER A 160 8.52 2.42 -24.75
C SER A 160 8.89 0.98 -24.40
N CYS A 161 10.08 0.54 -24.85
CA CYS A 161 10.64 -0.75 -24.47
C CYS A 161 11.21 -0.68 -23.05
N THR A 162 10.50 -1.27 -22.08
CA THR A 162 10.91 -1.27 -20.69
C THR A 162 11.07 -2.70 -20.18
N GLY A 163 12.31 -3.08 -19.82
CA GLY A 163 12.58 -4.44 -19.32
C GLY A 163 12.34 -5.55 -20.33
N GLY A 164 12.51 -5.27 -21.64
CA GLY A 164 12.29 -6.24 -22.72
C GLY A 164 10.83 -6.40 -23.15
N VAL A 165 9.95 -5.50 -22.74
CA VAL A 165 8.51 -5.52 -23.03
C VAL A 165 8.03 -4.12 -23.39
N CYS A 166 7.17 -3.99 -24.40
CA CYS A 166 6.53 -2.72 -24.75
C CYS A 166 5.54 -2.29 -23.66
N THR A 167 5.77 -1.12 -23.08
CA THR A 167 4.92 -0.53 -22.02
C THR A 167 4.42 0.84 -22.46
N ASP A 168 3.20 1.19 -22.07
CA ASP A 168 2.62 2.51 -22.38
C ASP A 168 3.44 3.63 -21.73
N ASP A 169 3.65 4.69 -22.49
CA ASP A 169 4.40 5.87 -22.04
C ASP A 169 3.65 6.64 -20.94
N PRO A 170 4.37 7.19 -19.95
CA PRO A 170 3.77 8.13 -19.00
C PRO A 170 3.10 9.32 -19.71
N CYS A 171 2.04 9.84 -19.15
CA CYS A 171 1.22 10.91 -19.76
C CYS A 171 1.98 12.18 -20.16
N ASN A 172 3.10 12.47 -19.50
CA ASN A 172 3.97 13.60 -19.79
C ASN A 172 5.16 13.24 -20.70
N LEU A 173 5.33 11.96 -21.04
CA LEU A 173 6.32 11.53 -22.01
C LEU A 173 5.69 11.63 -23.40
N HIS A 174 6.08 12.67 -24.16
CA HIS A 174 5.59 12.86 -25.52
C HIS A 174 6.59 12.33 -26.54
N THR A 175 6.05 11.64 -27.56
CA THR A 175 6.87 11.19 -28.68
C THR A 175 6.73 12.16 -29.85
N PHE A 176 7.79 12.89 -30.15
CA PHE A 176 7.94 13.66 -31.36
C PHE A 176 8.30 12.73 -32.53
N LEU A 177 7.54 12.78 -33.61
CA LEU A 177 7.76 11.96 -34.81
C LEU A 177 7.92 12.83 -36.04
N TYR A 178 8.95 12.57 -36.86
CA TYR A 178 9.17 13.25 -38.12
C TYR A 178 9.51 12.27 -39.24
N ASP A 179 8.66 12.20 -40.28
CA ASP A 179 8.99 11.42 -41.48
C ASP A 179 9.85 12.25 -42.44
N ALA A 180 11.09 11.86 -42.56
CA ALA A 180 12.11 12.53 -43.39
C ALA A 180 12.18 12.01 -44.84
N ALA A 181 11.22 11.19 -45.30
CA ALA A 181 11.27 10.59 -46.66
C ALA A 181 11.42 11.62 -47.77
N ALA A 182 10.82 12.83 -47.61
CA ALA A 182 10.87 13.91 -48.61
C ALA A 182 12.06 14.85 -48.44
N THR A 183 12.71 14.91 -47.26
CA THR A 183 13.73 15.94 -46.97
C THR A 183 15.13 15.36 -46.75
N SER A 184 15.23 14.11 -46.27
CA SER A 184 16.50 13.35 -46.05
C SER A 184 17.55 14.17 -45.26
N PRO A 185 17.23 14.80 -44.12
CA PRO A 185 18.20 15.54 -43.33
C PRO A 185 19.22 14.61 -42.67
N SER A 186 20.42 15.14 -42.37
CA SER A 186 21.43 14.42 -41.59
C SER A 186 21.16 14.50 -40.09
N THR A 187 20.53 15.57 -39.62
CA THR A 187 20.15 15.77 -38.22
C THR A 187 18.75 16.37 -38.12
N VAL A 188 18.02 15.95 -37.08
CA VAL A 188 16.74 16.55 -36.71
C VAL A 188 16.74 16.79 -35.21
N HIS A 189 16.29 17.96 -34.76
CA HIS A 189 16.06 18.23 -33.34
C HIS A 189 14.75 18.98 -33.10
N VAL A 190 14.24 18.88 -31.88
CA VAL A 190 13.05 19.60 -31.45
C VAL A 190 13.45 20.90 -30.75
N ALA A 191 12.81 21.99 -31.15
CA ALA A 191 12.94 23.30 -30.51
C ALA A 191 11.54 23.84 -30.18
N GLY A 192 11.35 24.34 -28.98
CA GLY A 192 10.07 24.85 -28.50
C GLY A 192 10.21 25.80 -27.32
N ASP A 193 9.08 26.26 -26.80
CA ASP A 193 9.06 27.11 -25.60
C ASP A 193 9.61 26.38 -24.35
N PHE A 194 9.47 25.07 -24.28
CA PHE A 194 9.96 24.22 -23.21
C PHE A 194 11.50 24.07 -23.16
N ASN A 195 12.25 24.44 -24.21
CA ASN A 195 13.71 24.40 -24.25
C ASN A 195 14.33 25.71 -24.76
N GLY A 196 13.55 26.79 -24.83
CA GLY A 196 14.01 28.13 -25.18
C GLY A 196 14.35 28.33 -26.66
N TRP A 197 13.73 27.58 -27.57
CA TRP A 197 13.85 27.72 -29.04
C TRP A 197 15.29 27.62 -29.57
N PRO A 198 16.05 26.57 -29.24
CA PRO A 198 17.43 26.45 -29.69
C PRO A 198 17.53 26.20 -31.19
N ALA A 199 18.35 27.00 -31.87
CA ALA A 199 18.58 26.85 -33.31
C ALA A 199 19.52 25.68 -33.66
N THR A 200 20.33 25.22 -32.68
CA THR A 200 21.32 24.15 -32.89
C THR A 200 21.28 23.17 -31.70
N LEU A 201 21.81 21.95 -31.94
CA LEU A 201 21.99 20.97 -30.88
C LEU A 201 22.88 21.50 -29.76
N ALA A 202 23.97 22.22 -30.09
CA ALA A 202 24.87 22.81 -29.11
C ALA A 202 24.23 23.91 -28.25
N ALA A 203 23.13 24.53 -28.75
CA ALA A 203 22.36 25.54 -28.01
C ALA A 203 21.23 24.92 -27.15
N GLY A 204 21.15 23.59 -27.06
CA GLY A 204 20.13 22.91 -26.24
C GLY A 204 18.98 22.28 -27.04
N GLY A 205 19.09 22.16 -28.36
CA GLY A 205 18.13 21.44 -29.21
C GLY A 205 18.04 19.96 -28.79
N TRP A 206 16.83 19.44 -28.67
CA TRP A 206 16.63 18.03 -28.31
C TRP A 206 16.83 17.11 -29.51
N PRO A 207 17.90 16.30 -29.59
CA PRO A 207 18.20 15.49 -30.77
C PRO A 207 17.17 14.37 -30.97
N MET A 208 16.71 14.20 -32.19
CA MET A 208 15.87 13.07 -32.59
C MET A 208 16.73 11.93 -33.14
N GLN A 209 16.38 10.70 -32.81
CA GLN A 209 17.04 9.50 -33.30
C GLN A 209 16.33 8.97 -34.55
N LYS A 210 17.08 8.41 -35.49
CA LYS A 210 16.49 7.80 -36.67
C LYS A 210 16.17 6.33 -36.41
N ALA A 211 14.91 5.94 -36.62
CA ALA A 211 14.49 4.56 -36.47
C ALA A 211 15.17 3.67 -37.52
N PRO A 212 15.78 2.54 -37.14
CA PRO A 212 16.53 1.67 -38.03
C PRO A 212 15.72 1.20 -39.24
N GLY A 213 16.27 1.32 -40.47
CA GLY A 213 15.63 0.85 -41.69
C GLY A 213 14.45 1.72 -42.19
N THR A 214 14.19 2.87 -41.58
CA THR A 214 13.07 3.77 -41.91
C THR A 214 13.56 5.18 -42.28
N SER A 215 12.63 6.04 -42.72
CA SER A 215 12.85 7.50 -42.87
C SER A 215 12.45 8.29 -41.64
N THR A 216 11.92 7.65 -40.60
CA THR A 216 11.34 8.29 -39.44
C THR A 216 12.39 8.66 -38.39
N TYR A 217 12.37 9.91 -37.96
CA TYR A 217 13.07 10.36 -36.75
C TYR A 217 12.08 10.43 -35.62
N TYR A 218 12.53 10.04 -34.41
CA TYR A 218 11.72 10.09 -33.20
C TYR A 218 12.51 10.58 -31.99
N LEU A 219 11.79 11.16 -31.05
CA LEU A 219 12.31 11.53 -29.74
C LEU A 219 11.22 11.34 -28.71
N LYS A 220 11.49 10.59 -27.66
CA LYS A 220 10.66 10.53 -26.47
C LYS A 220 11.23 11.48 -25.43
N HIS A 221 10.46 12.47 -25.01
CA HIS A 221 10.89 13.44 -24.02
C HIS A 221 9.73 13.85 -23.12
N ALA A 222 10.01 13.95 -21.81
CA ALA A 222 9.04 14.46 -20.85
C ALA A 222 8.84 15.96 -21.08
N VAL A 223 7.59 16.37 -21.26
CA VAL A 223 7.18 17.77 -21.44
C VAL A 223 6.24 18.13 -20.31
N GLU A 224 6.38 19.33 -19.74
CA GLU A 224 5.52 19.80 -18.66
C GLU A 224 4.05 19.84 -19.07
N THR A 225 3.15 19.72 -18.09
CA THR A 225 1.71 19.91 -18.34
C THR A 225 1.43 21.36 -18.75
N GLY A 226 0.71 21.52 -19.84
CA GLY A 226 0.43 22.84 -20.40
C GLY A 226 0.22 22.79 -21.91
N SER A 227 0.07 23.96 -22.50
CA SER A 227 0.04 24.15 -23.96
C SER A 227 1.39 24.71 -24.38
N HIS A 228 2.11 23.97 -25.21
CA HIS A 228 3.46 24.28 -25.66
C HIS A 228 3.51 24.50 -27.15
N GLU A 229 4.41 25.39 -27.58
CA GLU A 229 4.69 25.64 -28.99
C GLU A 229 6.04 25.03 -29.38
N TYR A 230 6.12 24.37 -30.55
CA TYR A 230 7.37 23.75 -31.01
C TYR A 230 7.49 23.71 -32.53
N LYS A 231 8.70 23.41 -33.00
CA LYS A 231 9.07 23.09 -34.39
C LYS A 231 10.14 22.00 -34.43
N PHE A 232 10.26 21.37 -35.60
CA PHE A 232 11.46 20.61 -35.94
C PHE A 232 12.49 21.49 -36.62
N VAL A 233 13.77 21.26 -36.34
CA VAL A 233 14.88 21.93 -36.99
C VAL A 233 15.74 20.90 -37.70
N LEU A 234 15.82 21.00 -39.01
CA LEU A 234 16.60 20.11 -39.88
C LEU A 234 17.97 20.71 -40.15
N ASP A 235 19.02 19.92 -40.03
CA ASP A 235 20.39 20.31 -40.32
C ASP A 235 20.78 21.67 -39.71
N GLU A 236 20.29 21.93 -38.49
CA GLU A 236 20.53 23.14 -37.68
C GLU A 236 20.19 24.48 -38.40
N SER A 237 19.41 24.44 -39.45
CA SER A 237 19.15 25.61 -40.29
C SER A 237 17.71 25.77 -40.80
N GLN A 238 17.02 24.67 -41.04
CA GLN A 238 15.67 24.68 -41.60
C GLN A 238 14.61 24.40 -40.53
N TRP A 239 13.85 25.41 -40.18
CA TRP A 239 12.73 25.31 -39.23
C TRP A 239 11.44 24.88 -39.95
N ILE A 240 10.85 23.80 -39.51
CA ILE A 240 9.59 23.29 -40.05
C ILE A 240 8.55 23.07 -38.98
N THR A 241 7.31 23.35 -39.30
CA THR A 241 6.16 22.95 -38.51
C THR A 241 6.01 21.42 -38.57
N ASP A 242 5.57 20.80 -37.50
CA ASP A 242 5.31 19.38 -37.50
C ASP A 242 4.20 19.01 -38.50
N PRO A 243 4.52 18.23 -39.55
CA PRO A 243 3.53 17.84 -40.53
C PRO A 243 2.43 16.92 -39.99
N GLY A 244 2.71 16.21 -38.90
CA GLY A 244 1.78 15.31 -38.21
C GLY A 244 0.84 16.02 -37.25
N ASN A 245 1.11 17.31 -36.90
CA ASN A 245 0.31 18.07 -35.97
C ASN A 245 -0.54 19.14 -36.67
N PRO A 246 -1.86 18.95 -36.78
CA PRO A 246 -2.73 19.94 -37.46
C PRO A 246 -2.94 21.22 -36.66
N LYS A 247 -2.63 21.23 -35.35
CA LYS A 247 -2.83 22.39 -34.48
C LYS A 247 -1.63 23.31 -34.53
N GLN A 248 -1.83 24.50 -35.04
CA GLN A 248 -0.78 25.51 -35.23
C GLN A 248 -1.21 26.87 -34.66
N THR A 249 -0.24 27.68 -34.24
CA THR A 249 -0.46 29.00 -33.67
C THR A 249 0.65 29.97 -34.06
N GLY A 250 0.37 31.26 -33.85
CA GLY A 250 1.32 32.35 -34.04
C GLY A 250 1.60 32.70 -35.50
N GLU A 251 2.31 33.80 -35.71
CA GLU A 251 2.69 34.34 -37.02
C GLU A 251 3.63 33.41 -37.78
N PHE A 252 4.39 32.59 -37.04
CA PHE A 252 5.37 31.64 -37.61
C PHE A 252 4.81 30.23 -37.81
N GLY A 253 3.53 29.99 -37.52
CA GLY A 253 2.89 28.68 -37.67
C GLY A 253 3.56 27.59 -36.81
N ASN A 254 3.76 27.86 -35.50
CA ASN A 254 4.31 26.85 -34.58
C ASN A 254 3.28 25.75 -34.32
N SER A 255 3.73 24.52 -34.22
CA SER A 255 2.89 23.41 -33.82
C SER A 255 2.53 23.54 -32.33
N VAL A 256 1.30 23.21 -31.95
CA VAL A 256 0.83 23.30 -30.56
C VAL A 256 0.70 21.90 -29.98
N LEU A 257 1.38 21.68 -28.87
CA LEU A 257 1.34 20.45 -28.07
C LEU A 257 0.64 20.73 -26.75
N ASP A 258 -0.53 20.11 -26.53
CA ASP A 258 -1.24 20.20 -25.25
C ASP A 258 -0.94 18.94 -24.42
N ILE A 259 -0.17 19.09 -23.36
CA ILE A 259 0.04 18.03 -22.39
C ILE A 259 -0.93 18.21 -21.22
N THR A 260 -1.92 17.35 -21.14
CA THR A 260 -2.89 17.31 -20.04
C THR A 260 -2.72 16.02 -19.25
N CYS A 261 -1.86 16.03 -18.23
CA CYS A 261 -1.82 14.97 -17.26
C CYS A 261 -2.96 15.15 -16.26
N SER A 262 -4.09 14.58 -16.54
CA SER A 262 -5.00 14.17 -15.47
C SER A 262 -4.26 13.13 -14.64
N ALA A 263 -4.45 13.09 -13.29
CA ALA A 263 -3.83 12.09 -12.42
C ALA A 263 -3.82 10.71 -13.12
N PRO A 264 -2.72 9.93 -13.03
CA PRO A 264 -2.51 8.80 -13.91
C PRO A 264 -3.80 7.98 -13.96
N PRO A 265 -4.34 7.68 -15.13
CA PRO A 265 -5.46 6.78 -15.22
C PRO A 265 -4.97 5.46 -14.63
N GLY A 266 -5.39 5.19 -13.40
CA GLY A 266 -5.14 3.89 -12.81
C GLY A 266 -5.66 2.85 -13.77
N GLY A 267 -4.75 2.19 -14.48
CA GLY A 267 -4.96 1.07 -15.38
C GLY A 267 -6.32 1.02 -16.08
N SER A 268 -6.48 1.78 -17.15
CA SER A 268 -7.70 1.67 -17.99
C SER A 268 -7.59 0.55 -19.02
N GLY A 269 -6.51 -0.22 -19.03
CA GLY A 269 -6.31 -1.31 -19.96
C GLY A 269 -6.39 -0.91 -21.43
N GLY A 270 -5.89 0.26 -21.81
CA GLY A 270 -6.02 0.79 -23.17
C GLY A 270 -7.43 1.24 -23.56
N LEU A 271 -8.45 1.02 -22.72
CA LEU A 271 -9.85 1.36 -23.02
C LEU A 271 -10.20 2.86 -22.82
N GLY A 272 -9.26 3.68 -22.35
CA GLY A 272 -9.45 5.14 -22.20
C GLY A 272 -10.47 5.56 -21.13
N VAL A 273 -10.91 4.63 -20.25
CA VAL A 273 -11.93 4.86 -19.22
C VAL A 273 -11.47 4.39 -17.85
N ASP A 274 -11.75 5.14 -16.78
CA ASP A 274 -11.54 4.67 -15.40
C ASP A 274 -12.81 4.01 -14.86
N PRO A 275 -12.86 2.67 -14.81
CA PRO A 275 -14.07 1.95 -14.43
C PRO A 275 -14.39 2.05 -12.92
N ALA A 276 -13.41 2.39 -12.08
CA ALA A 276 -13.57 2.46 -10.64
C ALA A 276 -13.61 3.88 -10.09
N LYS A 277 -13.76 4.89 -10.96
CA LYS A 277 -13.76 6.32 -10.58
C LYS A 277 -14.76 6.64 -9.47
N ASP A 278 -15.95 6.08 -9.58
CA ASP A 278 -17.07 6.39 -8.67
C ASP A 278 -17.28 5.31 -7.59
N PHE A 279 -16.37 4.33 -7.48
CA PHE A 279 -16.49 3.28 -6.45
C PHE A 279 -16.34 3.89 -5.05
N PRO A 280 -17.08 3.36 -4.06
CA PRO A 280 -16.88 3.75 -2.66
C PRO A 280 -15.42 3.55 -2.23
N ALA A 281 -14.93 4.41 -1.36
CA ALA A 281 -13.62 4.24 -0.77
C ALA A 281 -13.57 2.97 0.07
N GLU A 282 -12.41 2.33 0.10
CA GLU A 282 -12.12 1.19 0.95
C GLU A 282 -12.22 1.57 2.44
N SER A 283 -12.65 0.62 3.25
CA SER A 283 -12.66 0.79 4.70
C SER A 283 -11.24 0.64 5.26
N ARG A 284 -10.88 1.57 6.17
CA ARG A 284 -9.63 1.46 6.95
C ARG A 284 -9.99 1.48 8.42
N PRO A 285 -10.06 0.33 9.09
CA PRO A 285 -10.23 0.28 10.53
C PRO A 285 -9.15 1.09 11.26
N SER A 286 -9.44 1.57 12.47
CA SER A 286 -8.45 2.26 13.28
C SER A 286 -7.21 1.38 13.49
N GLY A 287 -6.02 1.96 13.32
CA GLY A 287 -4.75 1.23 13.42
C GLY A 287 -4.36 0.39 12.21
N PHE A 288 -5.21 0.33 11.16
CA PHE A 288 -4.89 -0.38 9.91
C PHE A 288 -4.63 0.63 8.78
N PRO A 289 -3.38 0.76 8.30
CA PRO A 289 -3.02 1.81 7.35
C PRO A 289 -3.37 1.49 5.89
N PHE A 290 -3.72 0.25 5.57
CA PHE A 290 -3.83 -0.24 4.20
C PHE A 290 -5.28 -0.25 3.69
N ASP A 291 -5.46 -0.15 2.37
CA ASP A 291 -6.75 -0.39 1.73
C ASP A 291 -7.17 -1.84 1.89
N SER A 292 -8.39 -2.04 2.34
CA SER A 292 -8.95 -3.37 2.49
C SER A 292 -10.46 -3.36 2.33
N ASN A 293 -10.95 -4.40 1.67
CA ASN A 293 -12.35 -4.75 1.62
C ASN A 293 -12.63 -6.07 2.37
N GLU A 294 -11.77 -6.45 3.31
CA GLU A 294 -12.02 -7.64 4.11
C GLU A 294 -13.24 -7.42 5.01
N GLY A 295 -14.15 -8.39 4.99
CA GLY A 295 -15.43 -8.28 5.70
C GLY A 295 -16.39 -7.24 5.13
N ALA A 296 -16.00 -6.51 4.07
CA ALA A 296 -16.88 -5.56 3.43
C ALA A 296 -18.00 -6.28 2.68
N LEU A 297 -19.21 -5.92 3.00
CA LEU A 297 -20.40 -6.36 2.25
C LEU A 297 -20.61 -5.43 1.07
N ALA A 298 -20.87 -6.01 -0.11
CA ALA A 298 -21.32 -5.22 -1.24
C ALA A 298 -22.66 -4.56 -0.92
N THR A 299 -22.67 -3.25 -0.79
CA THR A 299 -23.88 -2.46 -0.60
C THR A 299 -24.61 -2.23 -1.91
N SER A 300 -25.83 -1.71 -1.87
CA SER A 300 -26.55 -1.33 -3.09
C SER A 300 -25.78 -0.30 -3.95
N VAL A 301 -25.00 0.58 -3.32
CA VAL A 301 -24.13 1.52 -4.03
C VAL A 301 -23.02 0.77 -4.79
N HIS A 302 -22.37 -0.20 -4.16
CA HIS A 302 -21.37 -1.04 -4.83
C HIS A 302 -21.97 -1.76 -6.05
N VAL A 303 -23.15 -2.38 -5.88
CA VAL A 303 -23.82 -3.12 -6.98
C VAL A 303 -24.16 -2.20 -8.15
N ASP A 304 -24.70 -0.99 -7.87
CA ASP A 304 -25.01 0.00 -8.91
C ASP A 304 -23.74 0.46 -9.64
N GLN A 305 -22.65 0.73 -8.92
CA GLN A 305 -21.40 1.16 -9.53
C GLN A 305 -20.70 0.05 -10.33
N TYR A 306 -20.68 -1.19 -9.83
CA TYR A 306 -20.15 -2.33 -10.59
C TYR A 306 -20.93 -2.58 -11.88
N TRP A 307 -22.26 -2.44 -11.83
CA TRP A 307 -23.10 -2.57 -13.02
C TRP A 307 -22.82 -1.48 -14.06
N LYS A 308 -22.63 -0.24 -13.63
CA LYS A 308 -22.24 0.89 -14.51
C LYS A 308 -20.85 0.68 -15.08
N ALA A 309 -19.88 0.29 -14.25
CA ALA A 309 -18.52 0.00 -14.68
C ALA A 309 -18.49 -1.13 -15.71
N ALA A 310 -19.21 -2.22 -15.47
CA ALA A 310 -19.31 -3.33 -16.42
C ALA A 310 -19.94 -2.90 -17.76
N ALA A 311 -20.92 -2.00 -17.75
CA ALA A 311 -21.50 -1.44 -18.97
C ALA A 311 -20.47 -0.57 -19.73
N LEU A 312 -19.80 0.34 -19.01
CA LEU A 312 -18.77 1.21 -19.57
C LEU A 312 -17.63 0.41 -20.21
N LEU A 313 -17.15 -0.63 -19.52
CA LEU A 313 -16.08 -1.50 -20.02
C LEU A 313 -16.51 -2.32 -21.24
N ALA A 314 -17.74 -2.87 -21.24
CA ALA A 314 -18.23 -3.61 -22.37
C ALA A 314 -18.39 -2.73 -23.63
N ASP A 315 -18.86 -1.48 -23.46
CA ASP A 315 -19.01 -0.55 -24.56
C ASP A 315 -17.63 -0.08 -25.08
N ALA A 316 -16.66 0.14 -24.19
CA ALA A 316 -15.29 0.50 -24.58
C ALA A 316 -14.57 -0.66 -25.29
N ALA A 317 -14.71 -1.90 -24.80
CA ALA A 317 -14.11 -3.09 -25.42
C ALA A 317 -14.66 -3.37 -26.82
N LEU A 318 -15.92 -3.05 -27.08
CA LEU A 318 -16.54 -3.22 -28.38
C LEU A 318 -16.04 -2.24 -29.45
N ALA A 319 -15.33 -1.18 -29.06
CA ALA A 319 -14.66 -0.30 -30.01
C ALA A 319 -13.51 -0.99 -30.76
N ASP A 320 -12.96 -2.08 -30.19
CA ASP A 320 -11.92 -2.92 -30.81
C ASP A 320 -12.22 -4.40 -30.60
N VAL A 321 -13.25 -4.89 -31.27
CA VAL A 321 -13.72 -6.29 -31.18
C VAL A 321 -12.66 -7.27 -31.71
N THR A 322 -11.80 -6.87 -32.62
CA THR A 322 -10.79 -7.76 -33.23
C THR A 322 -9.74 -8.23 -32.24
N ASN A 323 -9.43 -7.41 -31.25
CA ASN A 323 -8.51 -7.77 -30.17
C ASN A 323 -9.19 -8.54 -29.02
N LEU A 324 -10.52 -8.55 -28.99
CA LEU A 324 -11.30 -9.23 -27.95
C LEU A 324 -11.60 -10.69 -28.29
N LEU A 325 -11.80 -10.99 -29.59
CA LEU A 325 -12.21 -12.32 -30.03
C LEU A 325 -11.03 -13.12 -30.57
N PRO A 326 -10.85 -14.39 -30.16
CA PRO A 326 -9.81 -15.27 -30.68
C PRO A 326 -10.11 -15.79 -32.10
N CYS A 327 -11.29 -15.49 -32.64
CA CYS A 327 -11.86 -16.10 -33.85
C CYS A 327 -12.93 -15.21 -34.49
N ASP A 328 -13.40 -15.59 -35.67
CA ASP A 328 -14.47 -14.92 -36.41
C ASP A 328 -15.82 -15.59 -36.18
N LEU A 329 -16.70 -14.93 -35.45
CA LEU A 329 -18.07 -15.38 -35.15
C LEU A 329 -18.95 -15.60 -36.40
N SER A 330 -18.55 -15.06 -37.57
CA SER A 330 -19.31 -15.27 -38.82
C SER A 330 -18.97 -16.60 -39.51
N ILE A 331 -17.84 -17.22 -39.16
CA ILE A 331 -17.36 -18.48 -39.76
C ILE A 331 -17.90 -19.70 -39.01
N ASP A 332 -17.68 -19.77 -37.70
CA ASP A 332 -18.19 -20.81 -36.82
C ASP A 332 -18.67 -20.16 -35.50
N PRO A 333 -19.94 -19.70 -35.48
CA PRO A 333 -20.47 -18.97 -34.31
C PRO A 333 -20.44 -19.77 -33.02
N GLU A 334 -20.71 -21.09 -33.07
CA GLU A 334 -20.79 -21.92 -31.87
C GLU A 334 -19.41 -22.18 -31.26
N ALA A 335 -18.45 -22.60 -32.08
CA ALA A 335 -17.07 -22.81 -31.61
C ALA A 335 -16.45 -21.50 -31.15
N CYS A 336 -16.57 -20.44 -31.91
CA CYS A 336 -16.00 -19.13 -31.58
C CYS A 336 -16.61 -18.53 -30.30
N ALA A 337 -17.91 -18.66 -30.09
CA ALA A 337 -18.54 -18.21 -28.85
C ALA A 337 -18.02 -18.98 -27.62
N ARG A 338 -17.82 -20.31 -27.76
CA ARG A 338 -17.27 -21.14 -26.68
C ARG A 338 -15.81 -20.78 -26.38
N ASP A 339 -14.98 -20.59 -27.41
CA ASP A 339 -13.57 -20.24 -27.27
C ASP A 339 -13.40 -18.87 -26.59
N PHE A 340 -14.15 -17.86 -27.04
CA PHE A 340 -14.19 -16.54 -26.41
C PHE A 340 -14.63 -16.61 -24.93
N VAL A 341 -15.75 -17.31 -24.65
CA VAL A 341 -16.28 -17.44 -23.30
C VAL A 341 -15.29 -18.17 -22.39
N SER A 342 -14.64 -19.22 -22.89
CA SER A 342 -13.67 -20.00 -22.11
C SER A 342 -12.43 -19.19 -21.79
N ASP A 343 -11.85 -18.48 -22.77
CA ASP A 343 -10.64 -17.69 -22.58
C ASP A 343 -10.91 -16.47 -21.70
N PHE A 344 -11.85 -15.62 -22.07
CA PHE A 344 -12.20 -14.43 -21.31
C PHE A 344 -12.68 -14.79 -19.90
N GLY A 345 -13.51 -15.82 -19.77
CA GLY A 345 -14.05 -16.28 -18.49
C GLY A 345 -12.99 -16.88 -17.56
N LYS A 346 -12.02 -17.64 -18.09
CA LYS A 346 -10.85 -18.15 -17.32
C LYS A 346 -10.11 -17.00 -16.67
N ARG A 347 -9.80 -15.97 -17.44
CA ARG A 347 -9.08 -14.78 -16.95
C ARG A 347 -9.94 -13.95 -15.99
N ALA A 348 -11.21 -13.70 -16.32
CA ALA A 348 -12.13 -12.93 -15.48
C ALA A 348 -12.42 -13.61 -14.14
N PHE A 349 -12.65 -14.91 -14.12
CA PHE A 349 -12.96 -15.69 -12.89
C PHE A 349 -11.71 -16.31 -12.25
N ARG A 350 -10.56 -16.15 -12.87
CA ARG A 350 -9.25 -16.64 -12.38
C ARG A 350 -9.24 -18.16 -12.17
N ARG A 351 -10.08 -18.89 -12.91
CA ARG A 351 -10.17 -20.34 -13.00
C ARG A 351 -10.84 -20.75 -14.29
N PRO A 352 -10.62 -21.96 -14.79
CA PRO A 352 -11.42 -22.49 -15.90
C PRO A 352 -12.91 -22.44 -15.57
N LEU A 353 -13.72 -22.16 -16.58
CA LEU A 353 -15.16 -22.33 -16.50
C LEU A 353 -15.52 -23.82 -16.60
N SER A 354 -16.55 -24.23 -15.89
CA SER A 354 -17.19 -25.55 -16.14
C SER A 354 -17.91 -25.54 -17.49
N ASP A 355 -18.13 -26.72 -18.06
CA ASP A 355 -18.89 -26.86 -19.32
C ASP A 355 -20.27 -26.19 -19.23
N VAL A 356 -20.94 -26.30 -18.07
CA VAL A 356 -22.25 -25.69 -17.83
C VAL A 356 -22.17 -24.16 -17.84
N GLU A 357 -21.11 -23.58 -17.28
CA GLU A 357 -20.90 -22.13 -17.32
C GLU A 357 -20.57 -21.68 -18.74
N THR A 358 -19.68 -22.38 -19.44
CA THR A 358 -19.30 -22.08 -20.82
C THR A 358 -20.52 -22.15 -21.75
N ASP A 359 -21.33 -23.23 -21.69
CA ASP A 359 -22.52 -23.38 -22.47
C ASP A 359 -23.54 -22.27 -22.21
N ARG A 360 -23.73 -21.87 -20.96
CA ARG A 360 -24.66 -20.80 -20.58
C ARG A 360 -24.29 -19.47 -21.18
N TYR A 361 -23.00 -19.06 -21.07
CA TYR A 361 -22.54 -17.78 -21.61
C TYR A 361 -22.49 -17.80 -23.15
N ALA A 362 -22.04 -18.89 -23.77
CA ALA A 362 -22.04 -19.04 -25.22
C ALA A 362 -23.46 -19.00 -25.80
N ALA A 363 -24.41 -19.69 -25.17
CA ALA A 363 -25.81 -19.62 -25.57
C ALA A 363 -26.42 -18.22 -25.44
N ALA A 364 -26.02 -17.45 -24.38
CA ALA A 364 -26.45 -16.05 -24.21
C ALA A 364 -25.92 -15.16 -25.33
N LEU A 365 -24.64 -15.36 -25.74
CA LEU A 365 -24.04 -14.65 -26.87
C LEU A 365 -24.82 -14.92 -28.17
N LEU A 366 -25.04 -16.18 -28.48
CA LEU A 366 -25.66 -16.62 -29.74
C LEU A 366 -27.16 -16.30 -29.82
N ALA A 367 -27.86 -16.18 -28.70
CA ALA A 367 -29.28 -15.83 -28.65
C ALA A 367 -29.58 -14.34 -28.89
N ALA A 368 -28.54 -13.48 -28.88
CA ALA A 368 -28.68 -12.06 -29.12
C ALA A 368 -29.03 -11.74 -30.58
N PRO A 369 -29.67 -10.59 -30.88
CA PRO A 369 -30.05 -10.21 -32.25
C PRO A 369 -28.86 -10.03 -33.19
N ASP A 370 -27.70 -9.72 -32.67
CA ASP A 370 -26.43 -9.60 -33.39
C ASP A 370 -25.23 -9.91 -32.44
N HIS A 371 -24.06 -10.18 -33.03
CA HIS A 371 -22.89 -10.63 -32.29
C HIS A 371 -22.38 -9.55 -31.31
N GLU A 372 -22.42 -8.26 -31.68
CA GLU A 372 -22.00 -7.16 -30.83
C GLU A 372 -22.84 -7.07 -29.56
N THR A 373 -24.17 -7.17 -29.70
CA THR A 373 -25.10 -7.25 -28.56
C THR A 373 -24.83 -8.48 -27.70
N GLY A 374 -24.53 -9.62 -28.33
CA GLY A 374 -24.19 -10.86 -27.61
C GLY A 374 -22.94 -10.77 -26.78
N ILE A 375 -21.83 -10.22 -27.35
CA ILE A 375 -20.59 -9.99 -26.66
C ILE A 375 -20.81 -9.01 -25.50
N ARG A 376 -21.53 -7.90 -25.73
CA ARG A 376 -21.87 -6.92 -24.69
C ARG A 376 -22.60 -7.57 -23.50
N VAL A 377 -23.54 -8.45 -23.77
CA VAL A 377 -24.28 -9.19 -22.72
C VAL A 377 -23.33 -10.06 -21.90
N VAL A 378 -22.47 -10.83 -22.57
CA VAL A 378 -21.49 -11.70 -21.89
C VAL A 378 -20.52 -10.89 -21.03
N LEU A 379 -19.89 -9.86 -21.59
CA LEU A 379 -18.96 -8.99 -20.87
C LEU A 379 -19.61 -8.38 -19.62
N ARG A 380 -20.78 -7.75 -19.78
CA ARG A 380 -21.50 -7.13 -18.66
C ARG A 380 -21.86 -8.14 -17.58
N THR A 381 -22.29 -9.32 -17.97
CA THR A 381 -22.69 -10.36 -17.01
C THR A 381 -21.48 -10.90 -16.26
N MET A 382 -20.37 -11.19 -16.95
CA MET A 382 -19.15 -11.68 -16.32
C MET A 382 -18.52 -10.63 -15.40
N LEU A 383 -18.38 -9.38 -15.84
CA LEU A 383 -17.79 -8.29 -15.06
C LEU A 383 -18.64 -7.84 -13.86
N SER A 384 -19.94 -8.12 -13.86
CA SER A 384 -20.83 -7.90 -12.71
C SER A 384 -20.96 -9.13 -11.81
N SER A 385 -20.34 -10.25 -12.18
CA SER A 385 -20.44 -11.50 -11.42
C SER A 385 -19.66 -11.42 -10.10
N PRO A 386 -20.18 -11.96 -8.99
CA PRO A 386 -19.40 -12.19 -7.79
C PRO A 386 -18.09 -12.95 -8.03
N LEU A 387 -18.04 -13.85 -9.02
CA LEU A 387 -16.83 -14.59 -9.40
C LEU A 387 -15.73 -13.69 -9.96
N PHE A 388 -16.09 -12.55 -10.56
CA PHE A 388 -15.14 -11.52 -10.98
C PHE A 388 -14.79 -10.58 -9.81
N LEU A 389 -15.81 -10.10 -9.09
CA LEU A 389 -15.66 -9.05 -8.09
C LEU A 389 -14.94 -9.53 -6.82
N TYR A 390 -15.02 -10.83 -6.50
CA TYR A 390 -14.39 -11.38 -5.30
C TYR A 390 -13.27 -12.35 -5.66
N ARG A 391 -12.20 -12.32 -4.86
CA ARG A 391 -11.18 -13.36 -4.81
C ARG A 391 -11.63 -14.44 -3.84
N SER A 392 -11.71 -15.68 -4.31
CA SER A 392 -12.03 -16.84 -3.47
C SER A 392 -10.78 -17.27 -2.69
N GLU A 393 -10.93 -17.45 -1.39
CA GLU A 393 -9.98 -18.07 -0.48
C GLU A 393 -10.76 -19.07 0.41
N VAL A 394 -11.54 -19.94 -0.22
CA VAL A 394 -12.43 -20.87 0.45
C VAL A 394 -11.77 -22.23 0.62
N GLY A 395 -11.05 -22.69 -0.39
CA GLY A 395 -10.37 -23.96 -0.41
C GLY A 395 -11.30 -25.18 -0.50
N GLU A 396 -10.70 -26.35 -0.62
CA GLU A 396 -11.35 -27.66 -0.62
C GLU A 396 -10.99 -28.43 0.68
N PRO A 397 -11.86 -29.29 1.18
CA PRO A 397 -11.61 -30.11 2.37
C PRO A 397 -10.33 -30.95 2.24
N ALA A 398 -9.48 -30.92 3.26
CA ALA A 398 -8.27 -31.74 3.40
C ALA A 398 -8.49 -32.86 4.43
N ASP A 399 -7.66 -33.91 4.36
CA ASP A 399 -7.75 -35.08 5.24
C ASP A 399 -7.54 -34.76 6.74
N ASP A 400 -6.90 -33.63 7.03
CA ASP A 400 -6.59 -33.15 8.38
C ASP A 400 -7.73 -32.31 9.01
N GLY A 401 -8.88 -32.20 8.33
CA GLY A 401 -10.04 -31.44 8.77
C GLY A 401 -9.96 -29.94 8.47
N SER A 402 -8.85 -29.47 7.92
CA SER A 402 -8.72 -28.11 7.36
C SER A 402 -9.24 -28.05 5.92
N HIS A 403 -9.15 -26.88 5.30
CA HIS A 403 -9.32 -26.69 3.86
C HIS A 403 -8.00 -26.21 3.27
N ARG A 404 -7.69 -26.69 2.06
CA ARG A 404 -6.54 -26.17 1.30
C ARG A 404 -7.05 -25.38 0.11
N LEU A 405 -6.43 -24.24 -0.14
CA LEU A 405 -6.72 -23.48 -1.34
C LEU A 405 -6.52 -24.35 -2.57
N THR A 406 -7.45 -24.27 -3.51
CA THR A 406 -7.26 -24.91 -4.82
C THR A 406 -6.04 -24.32 -5.53
N PRO A 407 -5.45 -25.02 -6.52
CA PRO A 407 -4.34 -24.45 -7.28
C PRO A 407 -4.63 -23.09 -7.90
N HIS A 408 -5.86 -22.86 -8.39
CA HIS A 408 -6.28 -21.57 -8.95
C HIS A 408 -6.48 -20.48 -7.88
N GLU A 409 -6.99 -20.83 -6.70
CA GLU A 409 -7.03 -19.88 -5.58
C GLU A 409 -5.63 -19.51 -5.12
N THR A 410 -4.69 -20.47 -5.09
CA THR A 410 -3.27 -20.23 -4.79
C THR A 410 -2.62 -19.33 -5.82
N ALA A 411 -2.82 -19.59 -7.12
CA ALA A 411 -2.34 -18.73 -8.21
C ALA A 411 -2.91 -17.30 -8.08
N THR A 412 -4.20 -17.17 -7.78
CA THR A 412 -4.87 -15.89 -7.54
C THR A 412 -4.28 -15.17 -6.32
N LEU A 413 -4.09 -15.89 -5.21
CA LEU A 413 -3.49 -15.32 -4.00
C LEU A 413 -2.10 -14.76 -4.29
N LEU A 414 -1.23 -15.51 -4.97
CA LEU A 414 0.12 -15.08 -5.34
C LEU A 414 0.10 -13.85 -6.24
N SER A 415 -0.69 -13.87 -7.32
CA SER A 415 -0.72 -12.76 -8.27
C SER A 415 -1.19 -11.45 -7.63
N TYR A 416 -2.24 -11.49 -6.80
CA TYR A 416 -2.72 -10.30 -6.10
C TYR A 416 -1.77 -9.85 -4.98
N THR A 417 -1.05 -10.76 -4.35
CA THR A 417 -0.05 -10.40 -3.34
C THR A 417 1.12 -9.63 -3.96
N TYR A 418 1.65 -10.08 -5.10
CA TYR A 418 2.88 -9.52 -5.66
C TYR A 418 2.66 -8.55 -6.82
N TRP A 419 1.52 -8.60 -7.51
CA TRP A 419 1.20 -7.73 -8.65
C TRP A 419 -0.08 -6.92 -8.47
N GLY A 420 -0.95 -7.31 -7.53
CA GLY A 420 -2.23 -6.65 -7.27
C GLY A 420 -3.26 -6.84 -8.38
N THR A 421 -3.10 -7.87 -9.20
CA THR A 421 -3.94 -8.18 -10.36
C THR A 421 -4.10 -9.67 -10.58
N MET A 422 -4.82 -10.08 -11.63
CA MET A 422 -5.08 -11.48 -11.96
C MET A 422 -3.80 -12.26 -12.34
N PRO A 423 -3.83 -13.62 -12.23
CA PRO A 423 -2.73 -14.47 -12.67
C PRO A 423 -2.38 -14.29 -14.15
N ASP A 424 -1.11 -14.40 -14.47
CA ASP A 424 -0.62 -14.57 -15.84
C ASP A 424 -0.75 -16.02 -16.33
N GLU A 425 -0.46 -16.26 -17.59
CA GLU A 425 -0.59 -17.59 -18.19
C GLU A 425 0.37 -18.61 -17.56
N GLU A 426 1.55 -18.19 -17.09
CA GLU A 426 2.47 -19.09 -16.38
C GLU A 426 1.88 -19.56 -15.05
N LEU A 427 1.23 -18.68 -14.27
CA LEU A 427 0.53 -19.06 -13.04
C LEU A 427 -0.69 -19.95 -13.33
N PHE A 428 -1.46 -19.67 -14.39
CA PHE A 428 -2.54 -20.54 -14.80
C PHE A 428 -2.02 -21.93 -15.17
N SER A 429 -0.97 -22.01 -15.98
CA SER A 429 -0.33 -23.29 -16.35
C SER A 429 0.23 -24.03 -15.14
N ALA A 430 0.83 -23.31 -14.17
CA ALA A 430 1.32 -23.90 -12.93
C ALA A 430 0.15 -24.49 -12.10
N ALA A 431 -0.98 -23.79 -12.03
CA ALA A 431 -2.18 -24.28 -11.35
C ALA A 431 -2.75 -25.53 -12.02
N GLU A 432 -2.84 -25.56 -13.36
CA GLU A 432 -3.38 -26.66 -14.15
C GLU A 432 -2.47 -27.89 -14.15
N SER A 433 -1.15 -27.70 -14.12
CA SER A 433 -0.17 -28.80 -14.14
C SER A 433 0.17 -29.37 -12.76
N GLY A 434 -0.37 -28.79 -11.67
CA GLY A 434 -0.03 -29.19 -10.30
C GLY A 434 1.31 -28.62 -9.79
N ALA A 435 1.93 -27.67 -10.48
CA ALA A 435 3.18 -27.00 -10.08
C ALA A 435 2.96 -25.88 -9.04
N LEU A 436 1.92 -26.03 -8.18
CA LEU A 436 1.62 -25.24 -6.99
C LEU A 436 1.26 -26.15 -5.81
N ALA A 437 1.69 -27.43 -5.86
CA ALA A 437 1.28 -28.43 -4.87
C ALA A 437 2.10 -28.37 -3.58
N THR A 438 3.36 -27.95 -3.65
CA THR A 438 4.29 -27.91 -2.52
C THR A 438 4.67 -26.47 -2.14
N PRO A 439 5.09 -26.22 -0.89
CA PRO A 439 5.62 -24.90 -0.50
C PRO A 439 6.79 -24.43 -1.38
N ASP A 440 7.66 -25.34 -1.82
CA ASP A 440 8.80 -25.01 -2.70
C ASP A 440 8.33 -24.58 -4.10
N ASP A 441 7.28 -25.22 -4.64
CA ASP A 441 6.67 -24.83 -5.91
C ASP A 441 6.04 -23.43 -5.81
N ILE A 442 5.36 -23.14 -4.70
CA ILE A 442 4.73 -21.87 -4.41
C ILE A 442 5.80 -20.78 -4.27
N GLU A 443 6.87 -21.03 -3.51
CA GLU A 443 8.01 -20.10 -3.38
C GLU A 443 8.69 -19.82 -4.71
N LYS A 444 8.86 -20.83 -5.57
CA LYS A 444 9.43 -20.63 -6.90
C LYS A 444 8.62 -19.62 -7.71
N GLN A 445 7.30 -19.69 -7.68
CA GLN A 445 6.45 -18.71 -8.34
C GLN A 445 6.51 -17.34 -7.63
N ALA A 446 6.52 -17.29 -6.30
CA ALA A 446 6.67 -16.05 -5.55
C ALA A 446 7.97 -15.32 -5.93
N ARG A 447 9.11 -16.03 -6.03
CA ARG A 447 10.40 -15.47 -6.48
C ARG A 447 10.31 -14.88 -7.89
N ARG A 448 9.67 -15.60 -8.81
CA ARG A 448 9.42 -15.10 -10.18
C ARG A 448 8.60 -13.81 -10.17
N LEU A 449 7.51 -13.81 -9.43
CA LEU A 449 6.59 -12.67 -9.36
C LEU A 449 7.27 -11.44 -8.74
N VAL A 450 8.02 -11.61 -7.65
CA VAL A 450 8.77 -10.51 -7.00
C VAL A 450 9.86 -9.97 -7.93
N ALA A 451 10.54 -10.83 -8.70
CA ALA A 451 11.59 -10.41 -9.62
C ALA A 451 11.06 -9.63 -10.84
N ALA A 452 9.79 -9.78 -11.18
CA ALA A 452 9.19 -9.12 -12.34
C ALA A 452 9.00 -7.61 -12.09
N PRO A 453 9.23 -6.73 -13.09
CA PRO A 453 8.99 -5.29 -12.97
C PRO A 453 7.58 -4.92 -12.52
N ARG A 454 6.59 -5.75 -12.84
CA ARG A 454 5.18 -5.60 -12.43
C ARG A 454 4.96 -5.61 -10.92
N SER A 455 5.93 -6.07 -10.12
CA SER A 455 5.84 -6.05 -8.65
C SER A 455 6.10 -4.67 -8.06
N ARG A 456 6.87 -3.80 -8.73
CA ARG A 456 7.28 -2.48 -8.21
C ARG A 456 6.10 -1.65 -7.69
N PRO A 457 4.97 -1.49 -8.42
CA PRO A 457 3.83 -0.71 -7.94
C PRO A 457 3.22 -1.23 -6.63
N ILE A 458 3.37 -2.51 -6.31
CA ILE A 458 2.88 -3.07 -5.05
C ILE A 458 3.74 -2.58 -3.87
N PHE A 459 5.07 -2.62 -4.02
CA PHE A 459 5.98 -2.12 -2.99
C PHE A 459 5.84 -0.60 -2.79
N GLU A 460 5.65 0.15 -3.87
CA GLU A 460 5.37 1.59 -3.84
C GLU A 460 4.04 1.89 -3.12
N THR A 461 2.99 1.12 -3.42
CA THR A 461 1.68 1.24 -2.75
C THR A 461 1.79 0.89 -1.27
N PHE A 462 2.45 -0.23 -0.96
CA PHE A 462 2.73 -0.62 0.42
C PHE A 462 3.40 0.51 1.20
N ALA A 463 4.48 1.08 0.65
CA ALA A 463 5.24 2.12 1.33
C ALA A 463 4.40 3.39 1.56
N VAL A 464 3.69 3.87 0.56
CA VAL A 464 2.84 5.07 0.66
C VAL A 464 1.74 4.88 1.70
N GLN A 465 1.13 3.70 1.75
CA GLN A 465 0.09 3.38 2.72
C GLN A 465 0.65 3.11 4.13
N TRP A 466 1.72 2.31 4.24
CA TRP A 466 2.42 2.07 5.50
C TRP A 466 2.84 3.37 6.19
N LEU A 467 3.41 4.29 5.41
CA LEU A 467 3.84 5.59 5.91
C LEU A 467 2.69 6.61 6.01
N GLY A 468 1.46 6.27 5.62
CA GLY A 468 0.28 7.15 5.68
C GLY A 468 0.40 8.41 4.84
N LEU A 469 1.07 8.34 3.67
CA LEU A 469 1.41 9.50 2.84
C LEU A 469 0.34 9.89 1.83
N GLU A 470 -0.68 9.08 1.58
CA GLU A 470 -1.76 9.42 0.63
C GLU A 470 -2.44 10.75 0.93
N LYS A 471 -2.50 11.11 2.22
CA LYS A 471 -3.04 12.41 2.68
C LYS A 471 -2.27 13.62 2.15
N VAL A 472 -0.99 13.47 1.74
CA VAL A 472 -0.19 14.57 1.19
C VAL A 472 -0.89 15.23 0.00
N ALA A 473 -1.56 14.47 -0.84
CA ALA A 473 -2.31 14.97 -1.99
C ALA A 473 -3.52 15.86 -1.63
N SER A 474 -3.97 15.83 -0.37
CA SER A 474 -5.21 16.52 0.06
C SER A 474 -5.03 17.47 1.23
N ILE A 475 -3.91 17.41 1.96
CA ILE A 475 -3.68 18.34 3.08
C ILE A 475 -3.41 19.74 2.57
N SER A 476 -3.90 20.73 3.34
CA SER A 476 -3.67 22.14 3.08
C SER A 476 -2.63 22.71 4.06
N LYS A 477 -1.79 23.61 3.57
CA LYS A 477 -0.85 24.41 4.39
C LYS A 477 -1.24 25.88 4.30
N ASP A 478 -0.80 26.66 5.28
CA ASP A 478 -1.06 28.09 5.31
C ASP A 478 -0.32 28.78 4.15
N ALA A 479 -1.08 29.28 3.18
CA ALA A 479 -0.52 29.89 1.95
C ALA A 479 0.25 31.20 2.23
N ALA A 480 0.04 31.84 3.37
CA ALA A 480 0.80 33.04 3.75
C ALA A 480 2.20 32.67 4.27
N LEU A 481 2.33 31.47 4.88
CA LEU A 481 3.60 30.97 5.40
C LEU A 481 4.35 30.10 4.37
N PHE A 482 3.61 29.39 3.54
CA PHE A 482 4.14 28.39 2.58
C PHE A 482 3.54 28.60 1.17
N PRO A 483 3.88 29.72 0.50
CA PRO A 483 3.31 30.06 -0.81
C PRO A 483 3.67 29.06 -1.92
N GLU A 484 4.75 28.30 -1.77
CA GLU A 484 5.21 27.25 -2.70
C GLU A 484 4.44 25.93 -2.57
N TRP A 485 3.63 25.76 -1.50
CA TRP A 485 2.82 24.57 -1.32
C TRP A 485 1.74 24.49 -2.40
N SER A 486 1.91 23.56 -3.32
CA SER A 486 1.08 23.42 -4.52
C SER A 486 0.78 21.96 -4.84
N PRO A 487 -0.27 21.67 -5.61
CA PRO A 487 -0.54 20.30 -6.07
C PRO A 487 0.62 19.65 -6.82
N ALA A 488 1.39 20.44 -7.58
CA ALA A 488 2.58 19.95 -8.28
C ALA A 488 3.66 19.51 -7.30
N LEU A 489 3.98 20.34 -6.29
CA LEU A 489 4.96 19.97 -5.25
C LEU A 489 4.50 18.76 -4.43
N GLN A 490 3.22 18.67 -4.08
CA GLN A 490 2.65 17.50 -3.39
C GLN A 490 2.80 16.22 -4.21
N ALA A 491 2.55 16.29 -5.52
CA ALA A 491 2.75 15.15 -6.43
C ALA A 491 4.22 14.73 -6.51
N SER A 492 5.15 15.70 -6.64
CA SER A 492 6.59 15.46 -6.65
C SER A 492 7.09 14.79 -5.36
N MET A 493 6.61 15.24 -4.18
CA MET A 493 6.94 14.63 -2.88
C MET A 493 6.48 13.17 -2.78
N LEU A 494 5.33 12.82 -3.34
CA LEU A 494 4.84 11.44 -3.35
C LEU A 494 5.61 10.58 -4.36
N ASP A 495 5.96 11.13 -5.51
CA ASP A 495 6.75 10.45 -6.54
C ASP A 495 8.16 10.15 -6.04
N GLU A 496 8.79 11.09 -5.32
CA GLU A 496 10.07 10.88 -4.62
C GLU A 496 10.03 9.59 -3.81
N THR A 497 9.04 9.47 -2.92
CA THR A 497 8.95 8.33 -2.01
C THR A 497 8.73 7.00 -2.75
N ARG A 498 7.87 7.00 -3.79
CA ARG A 498 7.63 5.80 -4.61
C ARG A 498 8.90 5.35 -5.31
N ARG A 499 9.57 6.25 -6.03
CA ARG A 499 10.81 5.94 -6.75
C ARG A 499 11.92 5.51 -5.82
N PHE A 500 12.06 6.20 -4.69
CA PHE A 500 13.06 5.85 -3.69
C PHE A 500 12.88 4.42 -3.18
N VAL A 501 11.67 4.05 -2.76
CA VAL A 501 11.39 2.68 -2.29
C VAL A 501 11.59 1.65 -3.41
N SER A 502 11.10 1.95 -4.62
CA SER A 502 11.30 1.09 -5.78
C SER A 502 12.79 0.88 -6.06
N HIS A 503 13.60 1.95 -6.00
CA HIS A 503 15.05 1.87 -6.19
C HIS A 503 15.72 1.04 -5.10
N VAL A 504 15.48 1.34 -3.83
CA VAL A 504 16.08 0.60 -2.71
C VAL A 504 15.79 -0.90 -2.82
N VAL A 505 14.55 -1.26 -3.10
CA VAL A 505 14.14 -2.67 -3.15
C VAL A 505 14.67 -3.40 -4.39
N PHE A 506 14.64 -2.77 -5.57
CA PHE A 506 14.88 -3.49 -6.84
C PHE A 506 16.23 -3.21 -7.49
N ASP A 507 16.73 -2.00 -7.33
CA ASP A 507 17.93 -1.53 -8.04
C ASP A 507 19.11 -1.32 -7.10
N GLY A 508 18.84 -1.16 -5.78
CA GLY A 508 19.81 -1.01 -4.71
C GLY A 508 20.12 -2.33 -3.99
N SER A 509 20.46 -2.23 -2.70
CA SER A 509 20.81 -3.38 -1.87
C SER A 509 19.65 -4.31 -1.54
N GLY A 510 18.42 -3.81 -1.61
CA GLY A 510 17.22 -4.49 -1.12
C GLY A 510 17.06 -4.52 0.40
N LYS A 511 17.90 -3.79 1.14
CA LYS A 511 17.96 -3.86 2.61
C LYS A 511 17.05 -2.83 3.28
N TYR A 512 16.45 -3.22 4.40
CA TYR A 512 15.60 -2.36 5.23
C TYR A 512 16.33 -1.10 5.72
N GLU A 513 17.60 -1.25 6.12
CA GLU A 513 18.42 -0.15 6.61
C GLU A 513 18.57 0.98 5.58
N ASP A 514 18.63 0.66 4.28
CA ASP A 514 18.75 1.68 3.23
C ASP A 514 17.48 2.51 3.06
N LEU A 515 16.31 2.01 3.50
CA LEU A 515 15.11 2.85 3.58
C LEU A 515 15.28 4.02 4.56
N LEU A 516 16.17 3.89 5.54
CA LEU A 516 16.40 4.86 6.61
C LEU A 516 17.75 5.61 6.50
N LEU A 517 18.74 5.04 5.79
CA LEU A 517 20.12 5.53 5.79
C LEU A 517 20.63 5.92 4.40
N ALA A 518 19.89 5.70 3.32
CA ALA A 518 20.35 6.10 1.99
C ALA A 518 20.69 7.58 1.90
N GLU A 519 21.74 7.85 1.14
CA GLU A 519 22.30 9.21 0.96
C GLU A 519 21.92 9.84 -0.38
N SER A 520 21.01 9.19 -1.13
CA SER A 520 20.42 9.72 -2.37
C SER A 520 18.91 9.73 -2.29
N THR A 521 18.29 10.52 -3.14
CA THR A 521 16.84 10.59 -3.31
C THR A 521 16.49 10.84 -4.78
N PHE A 522 15.20 10.90 -5.09
CA PHE A 522 14.67 11.11 -6.44
C PHE A 522 13.92 12.43 -6.50
N VAL A 523 14.32 13.30 -7.41
CA VAL A 523 13.67 14.60 -7.58
C VAL A 523 13.28 14.86 -9.04
N ASP A 524 12.22 15.61 -9.21
CA ASP A 524 11.86 16.33 -10.43
C ASP A 524 12.16 17.84 -10.26
N ALA A 525 11.84 18.66 -11.25
CA ALA A 525 12.16 20.08 -11.22
C ALA A 525 11.52 20.85 -10.04
N PRO A 526 10.21 20.66 -9.70
CA PRO A 526 9.59 21.28 -8.54
C PRO A 526 10.29 20.89 -7.22
N LEU A 527 10.56 19.60 -7.00
CA LEU A 527 11.17 19.12 -5.78
C LEU A 527 12.66 19.49 -5.70
N ALA A 528 13.39 19.47 -6.82
CA ALA A 528 14.78 19.93 -6.88
C ALA A 528 14.90 21.39 -6.45
N THR A 529 13.98 22.25 -6.93
CA THR A 529 13.89 23.65 -6.51
C THR A 529 13.61 23.76 -5.02
N PHE A 530 12.67 22.98 -4.51
CA PHE A 530 12.31 22.96 -3.09
C PHE A 530 13.47 22.50 -2.20
N TYR A 531 14.25 21.50 -2.63
CA TYR A 531 15.42 21.00 -1.90
C TYR A 531 16.68 21.85 -2.09
N GLY A 532 16.67 22.79 -3.03
CA GLY A 532 17.82 23.60 -3.37
C GLY A 532 18.95 22.82 -4.04
N VAL A 533 18.61 21.76 -4.78
CA VAL A 533 19.55 20.93 -5.54
C VAL A 533 19.40 21.18 -7.04
N ALA A 534 20.44 20.83 -7.82
CA ALA A 534 20.34 20.91 -9.26
C ALA A 534 19.34 19.86 -9.80
N PRO A 535 18.40 20.24 -10.68
CA PRO A 535 17.48 19.29 -11.27
C PRO A 535 18.25 18.30 -12.17
N PRO A 536 17.84 17.03 -12.22
CA PRO A 536 18.41 16.04 -13.15
C PRO A 536 18.24 16.46 -14.62
N ALA A 537 19.25 16.17 -15.45
CA ALA A 537 19.23 16.54 -16.87
C ALA A 537 18.06 15.90 -17.66
N ALA A 538 17.55 14.76 -17.19
CA ALA A 538 16.42 14.05 -17.78
C ALA A 538 15.04 14.52 -17.20
N GLY A 539 14.99 15.67 -16.55
CA GLY A 539 13.75 16.21 -15.94
C GLY A 539 13.43 15.61 -14.57
N SER A 540 13.69 14.34 -14.34
CA SER A 540 13.57 13.67 -13.04
C SER A 540 14.63 12.58 -12.90
N GLY A 541 15.07 12.27 -11.68
CA GLY A 541 16.08 11.23 -11.46
C GLY A 541 16.67 11.24 -10.07
N GLU A 542 17.63 10.34 -9.86
CA GLU A 542 18.37 10.23 -8.63
C GLU A 542 19.37 11.39 -8.48
N VAL A 543 19.45 11.92 -7.28
CA VAL A 543 20.43 12.95 -6.87
C VAL A 543 20.96 12.64 -5.46
N PRO A 544 22.18 13.08 -5.10
CA PRO A 544 22.62 13.03 -3.72
C PRO A 544 21.69 13.86 -2.83
N SER A 545 21.25 13.30 -1.72
CA SER A 545 20.45 14.03 -0.73
C SER A 545 21.29 15.16 -0.12
N PRO A 546 20.70 16.35 0.12
CA PRO A 546 21.34 17.37 0.95
C PRO A 546 21.77 16.78 2.29
N GLU A 547 22.91 17.23 2.85
CA GLU A 547 23.51 16.66 4.06
C GLU A 547 22.53 16.52 5.23
N HIS A 548 21.70 17.54 5.44
CA HIS A 548 20.70 17.57 6.48
C HIS A 548 19.48 16.63 6.22
N ARG A 549 19.36 16.02 5.03
CA ARG A 549 18.30 15.08 4.64
C ARG A 549 18.77 13.64 4.49
N LYS A 550 20.04 13.34 4.77
CA LYS A 550 20.60 11.99 4.69
C LYS A 550 20.05 11.07 5.78
N ALA A 551 18.76 10.85 5.78
CA ALA A 551 18.02 10.00 6.71
C ALA A 551 16.94 9.18 5.97
N GLY A 552 17.19 8.84 4.70
CA GLY A 552 16.28 8.07 3.86
C GLY A 552 14.84 8.63 3.92
N LEU A 553 13.86 7.75 4.10
CA LEU A 553 12.44 8.09 4.18
C LEU A 553 12.10 9.17 5.23
N LEU A 554 12.84 9.22 6.35
CA LEU A 554 12.58 10.21 7.39
C LEU A 554 12.87 11.64 6.92
N GLY A 555 13.81 11.80 5.97
CA GLY A 555 14.19 13.07 5.36
C GLY A 555 13.27 13.53 4.22
N HIS A 556 12.34 12.69 3.75
CA HIS A 556 11.46 13.04 2.64
C HIS A 556 10.45 14.12 3.03
N ALA A 557 10.26 15.09 2.15
CA ALA A 557 9.30 16.16 2.38
C ALA A 557 7.86 15.65 2.47
N SER A 558 7.54 14.54 1.82
CA SER A 558 6.26 13.84 1.97
C SER A 558 5.98 13.43 3.41
N VAL A 559 6.94 12.81 4.10
CA VAL A 559 6.84 12.41 5.52
C VAL A 559 6.76 13.63 6.41
N LEU A 560 7.68 14.59 6.23
CA LEU A 560 7.77 15.79 7.06
C LEU A 560 6.48 16.64 6.99
N SER A 561 5.88 16.76 5.81
CA SER A 561 4.65 17.52 5.62
C SER A 561 3.39 16.78 6.05
N ALA A 562 3.35 15.46 5.86
CA ALA A 562 2.22 14.62 6.27
C ALA A 562 1.98 14.65 7.78
N TYR A 563 3.05 14.80 8.56
CA TYR A 563 3.03 14.78 10.02
C TYR A 563 3.38 16.14 10.63
N ALA A 564 2.71 17.18 10.10
CA ALA A 564 2.80 18.55 10.60
C ALA A 564 1.45 19.25 10.48
N TYR A 565 1.24 20.29 11.28
CA TYR A 565 0.05 21.14 11.19
C TYR A 565 0.10 22.02 9.93
N SER A 566 -0.98 22.77 9.69
CA SER A 566 -1.03 23.65 8.52
C SER A 566 -0.03 24.79 8.57
N ASN A 567 0.35 25.24 9.77
CA ASN A 567 1.15 26.44 10.02
C ASN A 567 2.41 26.21 10.86
N GLN A 568 2.64 25.00 11.39
CA GLN A 568 3.82 24.69 12.21
C GLN A 568 4.17 23.20 12.16
N SER A 569 5.43 22.85 12.48
CA SER A 569 5.86 21.48 12.73
C SER A 569 5.13 20.86 13.91
N SER A 570 5.23 19.56 14.09
CA SER A 570 4.60 18.85 15.20
C SER A 570 5.47 17.70 15.70
N PRO A 571 6.17 17.87 16.82
CA PRO A 571 6.89 16.78 17.48
C PRO A 571 5.94 15.61 17.80
N ILE A 572 4.72 15.90 18.26
CA ILE A 572 3.72 14.88 18.61
C ILE A 572 3.35 14.01 17.40
N LEU A 573 2.96 14.63 16.28
CA LEU A 573 2.56 13.88 15.08
C LEU A 573 3.71 13.08 14.48
N ARG A 574 4.93 13.65 14.48
CA ARG A 574 6.15 13.00 13.99
C ARG A 574 6.62 11.89 14.91
N GLY A 575 6.55 12.09 16.23
CA GLY A 575 6.82 11.05 17.21
C GLY A 575 5.82 9.89 17.13
N LEU A 576 4.52 10.20 17.04
CA LEU A 576 3.48 9.18 16.84
C LEU A 576 3.65 8.42 15.52
N PHE A 577 4.11 9.08 14.46
CA PHE A 577 4.43 8.41 13.20
C PHE A 577 5.51 7.34 13.41
N VAL A 578 6.62 7.68 14.05
CA VAL A 578 7.68 6.71 14.33
C VAL A 578 7.15 5.57 15.20
N ARG A 579 6.49 5.91 16.30
CA ARG A 579 5.98 4.92 17.25
C ARG A 579 4.96 3.96 16.62
N ARG A 580 3.97 4.50 15.90
CA ARG A 580 2.88 3.69 15.32
C ARG A 580 3.25 2.98 14.02
N ASN A 581 3.89 3.69 13.09
CA ASN A 581 4.13 3.17 11.75
C ASN A 581 5.45 2.39 11.67
N LEU A 582 6.50 2.82 12.39
CA LEU A 582 7.82 2.19 12.30
C LEU A 582 8.11 1.23 13.45
N LEU A 583 7.45 1.40 14.61
CA LEU A 583 7.65 0.55 15.79
C LEU A 583 6.40 -0.27 16.17
N CYS A 584 5.27 -0.10 15.46
CA CYS A 584 3.99 -0.80 15.73
C CYS A 584 3.49 -0.64 17.17
N GLN A 585 3.80 0.45 17.82
CA GLN A 585 3.37 0.75 19.18
C GLN A 585 2.02 1.47 19.15
N GLU A 586 1.08 1.01 19.96
CA GLU A 586 -0.25 1.58 20.06
C GLU A 586 -0.31 2.59 21.21
N PHE A 587 -0.92 3.74 20.96
CA PHE A 587 -1.17 4.77 21.96
C PHE A 587 -2.67 4.94 22.15
N PRO A 588 -3.17 5.03 23.38
CA PRO A 588 -4.57 5.33 23.64
C PRO A 588 -4.94 6.68 23.03
N ALA A 589 -6.25 6.87 22.82
CA ALA A 589 -6.75 8.19 22.45
C ALA A 589 -6.49 9.18 23.60
N PRO A 590 -6.09 10.43 23.30
CA PRO A 590 -5.93 11.43 24.35
C PRO A 590 -7.25 11.61 25.12
N PRO A 591 -7.19 11.95 26.43
CA PRO A 591 -8.38 12.30 27.19
C PRO A 591 -9.23 13.37 26.47
N ALA A 592 -10.55 13.33 26.65
CA ALA A 592 -11.46 14.25 25.94
C ALA A 592 -11.24 15.73 26.31
N ASP A 593 -10.64 15.98 27.45
CA ASP A 593 -10.27 17.29 27.98
C ASP A 593 -8.78 17.61 27.81
N ALA A 594 -8.05 16.80 27.02
CA ALA A 594 -6.65 17.04 26.72
C ALA A 594 -6.47 18.45 26.15
N ALA A 595 -5.40 19.10 26.61
CA ALA A 595 -5.08 20.46 26.21
C ALA A 595 -4.89 20.54 24.68
N THR A 596 -5.26 21.67 24.11
CA THR A 596 -5.04 21.97 22.70
C THR A 596 -3.54 22.10 22.41
N VAL A 597 -3.17 21.89 21.13
CA VAL A 597 -1.81 22.14 20.64
C VAL A 597 -1.29 23.47 21.15
N PRO A 598 -0.03 23.53 21.68
CA PRO A 598 0.54 24.79 22.15
C PRO A 598 0.49 25.87 21.07
N ALA A 599 0.02 27.06 21.44
CA ALA A 599 -0.01 28.19 20.55
C ALA A 599 1.42 28.59 20.11
N ILE A 600 1.54 29.17 18.93
CA ILE A 600 2.83 29.72 18.45
C ILE A 600 3.22 30.87 19.40
N ASP A 601 4.44 30.78 19.94
CA ASP A 601 5.06 31.81 20.77
C ASP A 601 6.31 32.32 20.05
N PRO A 602 6.40 33.61 19.70
CA PRO A 602 7.54 34.16 18.99
C PRO A 602 8.83 34.18 19.84
N ASP A 603 8.71 34.00 21.14
CA ASP A 603 9.87 34.03 22.08
C ASP A 603 10.34 32.61 22.48
N ALA A 604 9.67 31.55 22.00
CA ALA A 604 10.00 30.17 22.35
C ALA A 604 10.18 29.31 21.09
N THR A 605 11.09 28.31 21.15
CA THR A 605 11.18 27.26 20.12
C THR A 605 9.99 26.29 20.25
N THR A 606 9.73 25.52 19.19
CA THR A 606 8.74 24.45 19.24
C THR A 606 9.01 23.49 20.40
N ARG A 607 10.28 23.07 20.58
CA ARG A 607 10.68 22.21 21.71
C ARG A 607 10.30 22.81 23.07
N GLU A 608 10.68 24.07 23.34
CA GLU A 608 10.38 24.75 24.60
C GLU A 608 8.86 24.82 24.89
N ARG A 609 8.03 25.01 23.85
CA ARG A 609 6.57 25.05 23.99
C ARG A 609 5.98 23.68 24.30
N PHE A 610 6.48 22.63 23.67
CA PHE A 610 5.98 21.27 23.85
C PHE A 610 6.50 20.66 25.17
N ASP A 611 7.74 20.92 25.58
CA ASP A 611 8.24 20.53 26.91
C ASP A 611 7.39 21.13 28.03
N GLN A 612 6.97 22.40 27.89
CA GLN A 612 6.07 23.04 28.85
C GLN A 612 4.68 22.35 28.88
N HIS A 613 4.14 21.98 27.71
CA HIS A 613 2.87 21.27 27.61
C HIS A 613 2.96 19.88 28.27
N SER A 614 4.05 19.16 28.04
CA SER A 614 4.28 17.81 28.53
C SER A 614 4.68 17.75 30.02
N SER A 615 4.83 18.90 30.68
CA SER A 615 5.19 18.96 32.10
C SER A 615 4.04 18.58 33.05
N ASP A 616 2.79 18.56 32.58
CA ASP A 616 1.64 18.04 33.32
C ASP A 616 1.79 16.51 33.51
N PRO A 617 1.67 15.99 34.74
CA PRO A 617 1.87 14.57 35.04
C PRO A 617 0.97 13.63 34.22
N VAL A 618 -0.26 14.02 33.90
CA VAL A 618 -1.19 13.21 33.09
C VAL A 618 -0.74 13.15 31.65
N CYS A 619 -0.30 14.29 31.08
CA CYS A 619 0.21 14.38 29.72
C CYS A 619 1.56 13.68 29.59
N HIS A 620 2.42 13.82 30.60
CA HIS A 620 3.79 13.26 30.63
C HIS A 620 3.81 11.76 30.41
N THR A 621 2.85 11.02 30.93
CA THR A 621 2.78 9.56 30.80
C THR A 621 2.93 9.04 29.36
N CYS A 622 2.37 9.74 28.35
CA CYS A 622 2.51 9.39 26.95
C CYS A 622 3.57 10.24 26.24
N HIS A 623 3.63 11.56 26.55
CA HIS A 623 4.47 12.50 25.83
C HIS A 623 5.98 12.27 26.00
N GLN A 624 6.42 11.71 27.16
CA GLN A 624 7.81 11.30 27.36
C GLN A 624 8.31 10.30 26.28
N TYR A 625 7.42 9.49 25.73
CA TYR A 625 7.76 8.52 24.66
C TYR A 625 7.60 9.12 23.27
N ILE A 626 6.69 10.06 23.08
CA ILE A 626 6.30 10.61 21.77
C ILE A 626 7.21 11.79 21.41
N ASP A 627 7.30 12.78 22.31
CA ASP A 627 7.91 14.07 21.99
C ASP A 627 9.42 13.97 21.80
N HIS A 628 10.09 13.13 22.61
CA HIS A 628 11.54 12.92 22.51
C HIS A 628 11.96 12.36 21.15
N VAL A 629 11.15 11.47 20.57
CA VAL A 629 11.37 10.96 19.20
C VAL A 629 11.04 12.03 18.16
N GLY A 630 9.97 12.77 18.38
CA GLY A 630 9.50 13.81 17.46
C GLY A 630 10.44 15.01 17.34
N PHE A 631 11.18 15.33 18.41
CA PHE A 631 12.17 16.42 18.38
C PHE A 631 13.29 16.20 17.36
N GLY A 632 13.61 14.96 17.01
CA GLY A 632 14.55 14.63 15.94
C GLY A 632 14.24 15.27 14.60
N PHE A 633 12.98 15.61 14.36
CA PHE A 633 12.51 16.22 13.13
C PHE A 633 12.45 17.75 13.14
N GLU A 634 12.73 18.43 14.26
CA GLU A 634 12.38 19.86 14.43
C GLU A 634 13.22 20.81 13.60
N LYS A 635 14.36 20.37 13.07
CA LYS A 635 15.10 21.13 12.05
C LYS A 635 14.36 21.22 10.71
N PHE A 636 13.13 20.67 10.62
CA PHE A 636 12.27 20.78 9.44
C PHE A 636 10.92 21.38 9.82
N ASP A 637 10.51 22.38 9.06
CA ASP A 637 9.23 23.06 9.25
C ASP A 637 8.00 22.22 8.83
N ALA A 638 6.85 22.88 8.71
CA ALA A 638 5.58 22.21 8.40
C ALA A 638 5.46 21.62 6.98
N ILE A 639 6.32 22.02 6.05
CA ILE A 639 6.37 21.47 4.69
C ILE A 639 7.68 20.75 4.38
N GLY A 640 8.60 20.75 5.35
CA GLY A 640 9.88 20.07 5.25
C GLY A 640 11.05 20.96 4.82
N HIS A 641 10.97 22.27 4.87
CA HIS A 641 12.16 23.13 4.74
C HIS A 641 13.08 22.96 5.93
N PHE A 642 14.37 22.89 5.66
CA PHE A 642 15.40 22.82 6.69
C PHE A 642 15.63 24.17 7.34
N ARG A 643 15.77 24.18 8.66
CA ARG A 643 16.05 25.36 9.48
C ARG A 643 16.99 25.01 10.64
N GLU A 644 17.98 25.86 10.91
CA GLU A 644 18.89 25.67 12.05
C GLU A 644 18.43 26.45 13.29
N THR A 645 17.61 27.49 13.07
CA THR A 645 17.11 28.36 14.13
C THR A 645 15.59 28.56 14.03
N GLU A 646 14.96 28.75 15.16
CA GLU A 646 13.56 29.14 15.29
C GLU A 646 13.49 30.33 16.26
N ASN A 647 12.83 31.43 15.85
CA ASN A 647 12.70 32.64 16.65
C ASN A 647 14.08 33.21 17.16
N GLY A 648 15.14 33.03 16.34
CA GLY A 648 16.50 33.47 16.66
C GLY A 648 17.26 32.55 17.62
N LYS A 649 16.66 31.43 18.05
CA LYS A 649 17.32 30.43 18.91
C LYS A 649 17.75 29.21 18.08
N PRO A 650 18.85 28.55 18.40
CA PRO A 650 19.25 27.31 17.77
C PRO A 650 18.22 26.22 18.08
N ILE A 651 17.91 25.37 17.08
CA ILE A 651 17.01 24.24 17.24
C ILE A 651 17.81 23.04 17.77
N ASP A 652 17.37 22.50 18.91
CA ASP A 652 17.85 21.25 19.46
C ASP A 652 16.98 20.09 18.93
N ALA A 653 17.59 19.22 18.10
CA ALA A 653 16.96 18.04 17.51
C ALA A 653 17.42 16.74 18.19
N SER A 654 18.03 16.83 19.37
CA SER A 654 18.35 15.63 20.15
C SER A 654 17.12 14.96 20.71
N GLY A 655 17.18 13.67 20.94
CA GLY A 655 16.10 12.90 21.52
C GLY A 655 16.56 11.53 22.02
N ASP A 656 15.58 10.72 22.40
CA ASP A 656 15.82 9.36 22.88
C ASP A 656 14.60 8.50 22.52
N MET A 657 14.83 7.31 21.95
CA MET A 657 13.80 6.32 21.72
C MET A 657 13.60 5.44 22.98
N ASN A 658 13.28 6.06 24.12
CA ASN A 658 13.00 5.36 25.38
C ASN A 658 12.03 4.18 25.16
N ASP A 659 12.24 3.08 25.86
CA ASP A 659 11.40 1.88 25.89
C ASP A 659 11.12 1.24 24.53
N VAL A 660 12.12 1.16 23.67
CA VAL A 660 12.09 0.30 22.50
C VAL A 660 12.52 -1.13 22.92
N GLU A 661 12.00 -1.59 24.02
CA GLU A 661 12.19 -2.96 24.46
C GLU A 661 11.40 -3.92 23.57
N SER A 662 12.00 -4.32 22.46
CA SER A 662 11.62 -5.55 21.82
C SER A 662 12.82 -6.48 21.88
N LEU A 663 12.68 -7.58 22.58
CA LEU A 663 13.67 -8.65 22.67
C LEU A 663 14.93 -8.34 23.51
N GLY A 664 14.86 -7.44 24.50
CA GLY A 664 15.65 -7.66 25.71
C GLY A 664 16.94 -6.90 25.89
N THR A 665 17.23 -5.78 25.22
CA THR A 665 18.46 -5.03 25.55
C THR A 665 18.42 -3.52 25.43
N ASP A 666 17.52 -2.92 24.68
CA ASP A 666 17.63 -1.49 24.35
C ASP A 666 16.60 -0.64 25.11
N THR A 667 16.91 -0.22 26.32
CA THR A 667 16.08 0.68 27.13
C THR A 667 16.27 2.14 26.79
N HIS A 668 17.37 2.52 26.14
CA HIS A 668 17.70 3.88 25.70
C HIS A 668 18.42 3.87 24.35
N ALA A 669 17.96 4.69 23.41
CA ALA A 669 18.58 4.88 22.12
C ALA A 669 18.66 6.42 21.85
N PRO A 670 19.66 7.11 22.46
CA PRO A 670 19.80 8.56 22.31
C PRO A 670 20.34 8.91 20.93
N PHE A 671 19.84 9.98 20.36
CA PHE A 671 20.29 10.53 19.08
C PHE A 671 20.37 12.08 19.15
N ASP A 672 21.12 12.69 18.23
CA ASP A 672 21.33 14.14 18.18
C ASP A 672 20.78 14.80 16.89
N SER A 673 20.26 13.99 15.98
CA SER A 673 19.84 14.42 14.65
C SER A 673 18.83 13.44 14.05
N LEU A 674 18.17 13.86 12.96
CA LEU A 674 17.27 12.99 12.21
C LEU A 674 18.01 11.75 11.64
N ARG A 675 19.29 11.94 11.22
CA ARG A 675 20.10 10.81 10.78
C ARG A 675 20.40 9.85 11.93
N GLY A 676 20.76 10.36 13.10
CA GLY A 676 20.96 9.53 14.29
C GLY A 676 19.72 8.72 14.65
N LEU A 677 18.52 9.33 14.59
CA LEU A 677 17.26 8.60 14.74
C LEU A 677 17.11 7.49 13.67
N GLY A 678 17.47 7.77 12.43
CA GLY A 678 17.48 6.76 11.36
C GLY A 678 18.43 5.60 11.63
N GLU A 679 19.62 5.88 12.19
CA GLU A 679 20.62 4.87 12.56
C GLU A 679 20.12 3.96 13.70
N GLU A 680 19.48 4.53 14.71
CA GLU A 680 18.86 3.76 15.81
C GLU A 680 17.70 2.88 15.30
N LEU A 681 16.81 3.41 14.44
CA LEU A 681 15.72 2.65 13.83
C LEU A 681 16.22 1.52 12.92
N ALA A 682 17.29 1.77 12.15
CA ALA A 682 17.86 0.78 11.24
C ALA A 682 18.43 -0.46 12.00
N GLN A 683 18.95 -0.24 13.19
CA GLN A 683 19.50 -1.29 14.05
C GLN A 683 18.43 -1.94 14.96
N SER A 684 17.26 -1.31 15.11
CA SER A 684 16.22 -1.76 16.02
C SER A 684 15.53 -3.04 15.55
N HIS A 685 15.59 -4.09 16.37
CA HIS A 685 14.81 -5.32 16.17
C HIS A 685 13.30 -5.05 16.17
N ALA A 686 12.82 -4.10 17.00
CA ALA A 686 11.42 -3.70 17.03
C ALA A 686 10.97 -3.11 15.72
N ALA A 687 11.79 -2.25 15.11
CA ALA A 687 11.46 -1.63 13.84
C ALA A 687 11.41 -2.67 12.70
N ARG A 688 12.35 -3.61 12.66
CA ARG A 688 12.33 -4.73 11.69
C ARG A 688 11.15 -5.68 11.91
N ALA A 689 10.84 -6.04 13.15
CA ALA A 689 9.67 -6.84 13.48
C ALA A 689 8.35 -6.12 13.10
N CYS A 690 8.29 -4.80 13.33
CA CYS A 690 7.17 -3.99 12.88
C CYS A 690 7.04 -3.98 11.36
N PHE A 691 8.14 -3.82 10.62
CA PHE A 691 8.12 -3.87 9.16
C PHE A 691 7.60 -5.22 8.64
N ALA A 692 8.05 -6.34 9.24
CA ALA A 692 7.52 -7.66 8.92
C ALA A 692 6.02 -7.79 9.24
N LYS A 693 5.58 -7.28 10.39
CA LYS A 693 4.15 -7.22 10.78
C LYS A 693 3.33 -6.37 9.81
N GLN A 694 3.81 -5.21 9.40
CA GLN A 694 3.12 -4.36 8.41
C GLN A 694 3.02 -5.04 7.04
N THR A 695 4.07 -5.77 6.62
CA THR A 695 4.05 -6.59 5.40
C THR A 695 2.99 -7.69 5.49
N TYR A 696 2.90 -8.37 6.63
CA TYR A 696 1.85 -9.37 6.90
C TYR A 696 0.44 -8.73 6.84
N ARG A 697 0.22 -7.61 7.54
CA ARG A 697 -1.05 -6.86 7.52
C ARG A 697 -1.49 -6.46 6.12
N PHE A 698 -0.56 -5.95 5.31
CA PHE A 698 -0.83 -5.58 3.92
C PHE A 698 -1.29 -6.77 3.09
N THR A 699 -0.60 -7.89 3.19
CA THR A 699 -0.92 -9.13 2.46
C THR A 699 -2.25 -9.72 2.91
N MET A 700 -2.47 -9.78 4.23
CA MET A 700 -3.71 -10.32 4.79
C MET A 700 -4.90 -9.38 4.64
N GLY A 701 -4.67 -8.08 4.42
CA GLY A 701 -5.70 -7.05 4.26
C GLY A 701 -6.46 -6.76 5.54
N ARG A 702 -5.92 -7.08 6.72
CA ARG A 702 -6.54 -6.90 8.03
C ARG A 702 -5.50 -6.74 9.13
N LEU A 703 -5.94 -6.31 10.30
CA LEU A 703 -5.15 -6.41 11.51
C LEU A 703 -4.96 -7.89 11.89
N GLU A 704 -3.85 -8.17 12.57
CA GLU A 704 -3.57 -9.49 13.12
C GLU A 704 -4.53 -9.86 14.25
N SER A 705 -4.73 -11.15 14.43
CA SER A 705 -5.42 -11.77 15.55
C SER A 705 -4.44 -12.64 16.33
N ALA A 706 -4.90 -13.25 17.42
CA ALA A 706 -4.08 -14.19 18.18
C ALA A 706 -3.61 -15.40 17.33
N ASP A 707 -4.39 -15.81 16.34
CA ASP A 707 -4.05 -16.92 15.44
C ASP A 707 -2.84 -16.60 14.52
N ASP A 708 -2.53 -15.31 14.31
CA ASP A 708 -1.50 -14.84 13.36
C ASP A 708 -0.11 -14.70 14.01
N VAL A 709 -0.03 -14.76 15.32
CA VAL A 709 1.21 -14.48 16.08
C VAL A 709 2.37 -15.34 15.59
N CYS A 710 2.15 -16.65 15.43
CA CYS A 710 3.18 -17.58 15.00
C CYS A 710 3.69 -17.31 13.58
N GLY A 711 2.81 -16.93 12.65
CA GLY A 711 3.20 -16.56 11.30
C GLY A 711 3.99 -15.26 11.25
N ILE A 712 3.59 -14.27 12.06
CA ILE A 712 4.31 -12.99 12.17
C ILE A 712 5.69 -13.20 12.80
N ASP A 713 5.80 -14.04 13.85
CA ASP A 713 7.08 -14.35 14.50
C ASP A 713 8.02 -15.10 13.53
N GLU A 714 7.50 -16.09 12.77
CA GLU A 714 8.25 -16.78 11.73
C GLU A 714 8.75 -15.82 10.65
N LEU A 715 7.87 -14.94 10.17
CA LEU A 715 8.20 -13.94 9.16
C LEU A 715 9.27 -12.95 9.66
N SER A 716 9.15 -12.50 10.91
CA SER A 716 10.12 -11.61 11.56
C SER A 716 11.48 -12.28 11.69
N ALA A 717 11.50 -13.56 12.15
CA ALA A 717 12.74 -14.32 12.26
C ALA A 717 13.42 -14.56 10.91
N ALA A 718 12.65 -14.86 9.86
CA ALA A 718 13.18 -15.01 8.51
C ALA A 718 13.75 -13.67 7.97
N PHE A 719 13.11 -12.55 8.27
CA PHE A 719 13.59 -11.22 7.90
C PHE A 719 14.94 -10.90 8.55
N GLU A 720 15.09 -11.16 9.84
CA GLU A 720 16.37 -11.03 10.55
C GLU A 720 17.45 -11.96 9.97
N GLN A 721 17.12 -13.23 9.69
CA GLN A 721 18.05 -14.20 9.12
C GLN A 721 18.52 -13.80 7.71
N SER A 722 17.69 -13.12 6.92
CA SER A 722 18.06 -12.59 5.62
C SER A 722 18.94 -11.34 5.70
N GLY A 723 19.22 -10.83 6.91
CA GLY A 723 19.91 -9.57 7.15
C GLY A 723 19.08 -8.39 6.63
N GLY A 724 17.77 -8.38 6.88
CA GLY A 724 16.86 -7.29 6.52
C GLY A 724 16.56 -7.17 5.03
N ASP A 725 16.64 -8.28 4.26
CA ASP A 725 16.32 -8.27 2.82
C ASP A 725 14.81 -8.20 2.58
N ILE A 726 14.36 -7.09 2.01
CA ILE A 726 12.93 -6.80 1.81
C ILE A 726 12.30 -7.80 0.82
N LYS A 727 13.00 -8.17 -0.26
CA LYS A 727 12.44 -9.15 -1.22
C LYS A 727 12.33 -10.53 -0.59
N GLU A 728 13.32 -10.96 0.18
CA GLU A 728 13.26 -12.24 0.88
C GLU A 728 12.15 -12.26 1.94
N LEU A 729 11.89 -11.16 2.65
CA LEU A 729 10.72 -11.02 3.53
C LEU A 729 9.41 -11.29 2.77
N TRP A 730 9.20 -10.64 1.63
CA TRP A 730 8.00 -10.81 0.83
C TRP A 730 7.89 -12.21 0.24
N ILE A 731 9.01 -12.82 -0.19
CA ILE A 731 9.03 -14.20 -0.68
C ILE A 731 8.68 -15.16 0.45
N HIS A 732 9.19 -14.94 1.68
CA HIS A 732 8.91 -15.82 2.82
C HIS A 732 7.41 -15.87 3.18
N LEU A 733 6.62 -14.82 2.89
CA LEU A 733 5.16 -14.88 3.02
C LEU A 733 4.57 -16.12 2.34
N SER A 734 5.10 -16.50 1.16
CA SER A 734 4.61 -17.64 0.39
C SER A 734 4.87 -19.00 1.07
N ARG A 735 5.75 -19.04 2.06
CA ARG A 735 6.09 -20.25 2.82
C ARG A 735 5.24 -20.42 4.08
N LEU A 736 4.56 -19.39 4.53
CA LEU A 736 3.70 -19.46 5.73
C LEU A 736 2.60 -20.52 5.52
N GLU A 737 2.50 -21.47 6.45
CA GLU A 737 1.55 -22.58 6.35
C GLU A 737 0.11 -22.05 6.21
N GLU A 738 -0.25 -21.04 6.99
CA GLU A 738 -1.57 -20.42 6.99
C GLU A 738 -1.89 -19.69 5.69
N LEU A 739 -0.92 -19.37 4.84
CA LEU A 739 -1.20 -18.68 3.59
C LEU A 739 -2.15 -19.49 2.68
N THR A 740 -1.95 -20.80 2.61
CA THR A 740 -2.73 -21.70 1.74
C THR A 740 -3.71 -22.59 2.50
N ARG A 741 -3.77 -22.53 3.84
CA ARG A 741 -4.72 -23.28 4.65
C ARG A 741 -5.86 -22.41 5.15
N ARG A 742 -7.05 -23.04 5.28
CA ARG A 742 -8.28 -22.40 5.79
C ARG A 742 -8.94 -23.31 6.82
N LYS A 743 -9.57 -22.69 7.86
CA LYS A 743 -10.33 -23.41 8.92
C LYS A 743 -11.84 -23.30 8.74
#